data_73d7f473559cd064b10da76427a85c29
#
_entry.id   73d7f473559cd064b10da76427a85c29
#
_cell.length_a   1.000
_cell.length_b   1.000
_cell.length_c   1.000
_cell.angle_alpha   90.00
_cell.angle_beta   90.00
_cell.angle_gamma   90.00
#
_symmetry.space_group_name_H-M   'P 1'
#
loop_
_entity.id
_entity.type
_entity.pdbx_description
1 polymer ?
#
loop_
_entity_poly.entity_id
_entity_poly.type
_entity_poly.pdbx_seq_one_letter_code
_entity_poly.pdbx_strand_id
1 'polypeptide(L)'
;MLHTDMEQVVTGIVQWKLRDEDRRRAIGLPRSPADAAREQRELAAATETLREAILLRNYDVVRDPIQHMLGKLGIEVQEGTEAWQELAHETTRALMDTTEEIARRDRGEFNTPSMFFRSAVRGADESPHVDRSPEHSAALERLLAIQPSDGTSNRITTAGRAANLTVTSGRDTQDRTAAPSSSTPSVEEKSAEPATTTADKASSTSTDAPSQAPSPQDSSESRREPPSSRDKAKASRGNSESKPDDLSPDLSATQIADLFLKHRQAGKSLNRRRDVTMKKEERTPQQMENETSTARLFSAYFGERKISDIDEDDCIDFFNLVVRLPSTYGKSSTHKTMHPEEVVKNFERDEKARLAPQRRKLVAEGNNEMQIEFRLKGERAPTMSANTVYRKMQEVQRIFEFARLFCAVSTNPMTEVIWSAEEHKSAVQNDGDRTRKIWGQHLPELFRTPHFQNFIDHPEDPLIWACLIGVFSGARLEEILQLKVEDFSNRNSQHLFAVNNGDQQSTKTASSKREVPIHDRLIELGLIDLLARRRDAGATWLFEGLERSRSRNKFSGVFTKMFTDFRKENGLYRELMDFHSFRKGFNQAMVDEDFSGEKRCAILGHVNNGINMRHYSDGFSLSAKASAVNSVDFDTSMLRNPFLDAKNAKVSNLTAERQRREFEARG
;
A
#
# COMPACT_ATOMS: atom_id res chain seq x y z
N MET A 1 17.57 1.13 34.41
CA MET A 1 16.64 0.20 33.75
C MET A 1 17.16 -0.06 32.36
N LEU A 2 17.21 -1.31 31.91
CA LEU A 2 17.60 -1.61 30.54
C LEU A 2 16.44 -1.21 29.60
N HIS A 3 16.75 -0.79 28.38
CA HIS A 3 15.73 -0.44 27.38
C HIS A 3 14.71 -1.58 27.15
N THR A 4 15.19 -2.84 27.18
CA THR A 4 14.37 -4.04 27.08
C THR A 4 13.36 -4.18 28.22
N ASP A 5 13.73 -3.82 29.45
CA ASP A 5 12.82 -3.87 30.60
C ASP A 5 11.70 -2.84 30.48
N MET A 6 12.03 -1.65 29.99
CA MET A 6 11.05 -0.59 29.75
C MET A 6 10.02 -1.01 28.68
N GLU A 7 10.50 -1.56 27.57
CA GLU A 7 9.65 -2.08 26.51
C GLU A 7 8.71 -3.19 27.01
N GLN A 8 9.19 -4.10 27.86
CA GLN A 8 8.38 -5.15 28.48
C GLN A 8 7.27 -4.59 29.37
N VAL A 9 7.59 -3.57 30.18
CA VAL A 9 6.59 -2.92 31.05
C VAL A 9 5.51 -2.24 30.23
N VAL A 10 5.89 -1.41 29.25
CA VAL A 10 4.95 -0.68 28.39
C VAL A 10 4.09 -1.65 27.58
N THR A 11 4.70 -2.65 26.96
CA THR A 11 3.97 -3.68 26.19
C THR A 11 3.01 -4.46 27.07
N GLY A 12 3.42 -4.83 28.29
CA GLY A 12 2.58 -5.53 29.26
C GLY A 12 1.35 -4.71 29.66
N ILE A 13 1.51 -3.41 29.89
CA ILE A 13 0.39 -2.49 30.20
C ILE A 13 -0.61 -2.41 29.03
N VAL A 14 -0.12 -2.22 27.82
CA VAL A 14 -0.95 -2.14 26.60
C VAL A 14 -1.73 -3.44 26.38
N GLN A 15 -1.07 -4.58 26.47
CA GLN A 15 -1.72 -5.88 26.27
C GLN A 15 -2.75 -6.16 27.36
N TRP A 16 -2.45 -5.85 28.61
CA TRP A 16 -3.40 -6.01 29.71
C TRP A 16 -4.65 -5.15 29.47
N LYS A 17 -4.48 -3.89 29.14
CA LYS A 17 -5.59 -2.95 28.91
C LYS A 17 -6.48 -3.37 27.75
N LEU A 18 -5.91 -3.78 26.62
CA LEU A 18 -6.67 -4.21 25.45
C LEU A 18 -7.43 -5.51 25.70
N ARG A 19 -6.81 -6.49 26.36
CA ARG A 19 -7.48 -7.77 26.69
C ARG A 19 -8.65 -7.57 27.66
N ASP A 20 -8.46 -6.73 28.68
CA ASP A 20 -9.52 -6.41 29.62
C ASP A 20 -10.71 -5.78 28.90
N GLU A 21 -10.46 -4.88 27.98
CA GLU A 21 -11.48 -4.19 27.22
C GLU A 21 -12.20 -5.09 26.21
N ASP A 22 -11.46 -5.92 25.48
CA ASP A 22 -12.06 -6.88 24.54
C ASP A 22 -12.90 -7.94 25.32
N ARG A 23 -12.44 -8.37 26.49
CA ARG A 23 -13.23 -9.23 27.36
C ARG A 23 -14.53 -8.56 27.80
N ARG A 24 -14.47 -7.30 28.25
CA ARG A 24 -15.69 -6.53 28.64
C ARG A 24 -16.69 -6.42 27.50
N ARG A 25 -16.22 -6.21 26.27
CA ARG A 25 -17.07 -6.19 25.08
C ARG A 25 -17.71 -7.55 24.80
N ALA A 26 -16.92 -8.63 24.89
CA ALA A 26 -17.40 -9.97 24.58
C ALA A 26 -18.49 -10.47 25.54
N ILE A 27 -18.44 -10.07 26.83
CA ILE A 27 -19.40 -10.50 27.86
C ILE A 27 -20.41 -9.42 28.26
N GLY A 28 -20.31 -8.21 27.66
CA GLY A 28 -21.15 -7.06 27.97
C GLY A 28 -22.59 -7.25 27.49
N LEU A 29 -23.53 -6.67 28.24
CA LEU A 29 -24.94 -6.61 27.82
C LEU A 29 -25.10 -5.66 26.62
N PRO A 30 -26.16 -5.82 25.81
CA PRO A 30 -26.49 -4.86 24.74
C PRO A 30 -26.59 -3.44 25.27
N ARG A 31 -25.97 -2.49 24.58
CA ARG A 31 -25.93 -1.07 24.94
C ARG A 31 -26.96 -0.27 24.13
N SER A 32 -27.51 0.78 24.74
CA SER A 32 -28.28 1.76 23.96
C SER A 32 -27.33 2.67 23.15
N PRO A 33 -27.82 3.31 22.06
CA PRO A 33 -27.03 4.32 21.33
C PRO A 33 -26.57 5.48 22.22
N ALA A 34 -27.37 5.85 23.24
CA ALA A 34 -26.99 6.90 24.18
C ALA A 34 -25.85 6.49 25.10
N ASP A 35 -25.81 5.23 25.54
CA ASP A 35 -24.72 4.69 26.33
C ASP A 35 -23.43 4.58 25.51
N ALA A 36 -23.52 4.13 24.27
CA ALA A 36 -22.39 4.10 23.36
C ALA A 36 -21.80 5.49 23.12
N ALA A 37 -22.64 6.49 22.90
CA ALA A 37 -22.20 7.88 22.74
C ALA A 37 -21.59 8.47 24.03
N ARG A 38 -22.05 8.04 25.21
CA ARG A 38 -21.44 8.44 26.47
C ARG A 38 -20.06 7.83 26.64
N GLU A 39 -19.90 6.55 26.39
CA GLU A 39 -18.58 5.86 26.45
C GLU A 39 -17.57 6.47 25.50
N GLN A 40 -17.97 6.83 24.29
CA GLN A 40 -17.10 7.51 23.32
C GLN A 40 -16.60 8.87 23.86
N ARG A 41 -17.44 9.62 24.55
CA ARG A 41 -17.04 10.90 25.17
C ARG A 41 -16.09 10.67 26.34
N GLU A 42 -16.30 9.64 27.15
CA GLU A 42 -15.43 9.28 28.26
C GLU A 42 -14.04 8.84 27.76
N LEU A 43 -13.98 8.06 26.67
CA LEU A 43 -12.72 7.68 26.04
C LEU A 43 -11.98 8.90 25.45
N ALA A 44 -12.71 9.82 24.82
CA ALA A 44 -12.12 11.06 24.31
C ALA A 44 -11.56 11.94 25.45
N ALA A 45 -12.27 12.04 26.56
CA ALA A 45 -11.81 12.78 27.74
C ALA A 45 -10.55 12.12 28.37
N ALA A 46 -10.51 10.79 28.43
CA ALA A 46 -9.34 10.06 28.90
C ALA A 46 -8.12 10.28 27.99
N THR A 47 -8.31 10.30 26.66
CA THR A 47 -7.24 10.63 25.71
C THR A 47 -6.69 12.04 25.94
N GLU A 48 -7.59 13.03 26.19
CA GLU A 48 -7.19 14.40 26.46
C GLU A 48 -6.39 14.54 27.78
N THR A 49 -6.82 13.84 28.83
CA THR A 49 -6.07 13.77 30.10
C THR A 49 -4.66 13.23 29.92
N LEU A 50 -4.50 12.16 29.11
CA LEU A 50 -3.17 11.63 28.80
C LEU A 50 -2.32 12.59 27.96
N ARG A 51 -2.93 13.33 27.02
CA ARG A 51 -2.28 14.36 26.23
C ARG A 51 -1.79 15.52 27.10
N GLU A 52 -2.62 15.96 28.03
CA GLU A 52 -2.27 16.98 29.01
C GLU A 52 -1.13 16.52 29.93
N ALA A 53 -1.14 15.27 30.37
CA ALA A 53 -0.05 14.68 31.16
C ALA A 53 1.30 14.75 30.43
N ILE A 54 1.33 14.49 29.13
CA ILE A 54 2.55 14.66 28.30
C ILE A 54 2.95 16.14 28.21
N LEU A 55 1.99 17.01 27.92
CA LEU A 55 2.23 18.45 27.76
C LEU A 55 2.82 19.07 29.02
N LEU A 56 2.26 18.74 30.18
CA LEU A 56 2.67 19.27 31.48
C LEU A 56 3.80 18.46 32.12
N ARG A 57 4.24 17.36 31.52
CA ARG A 57 5.19 16.40 32.10
C ARG A 57 4.80 15.91 33.49
N ASN A 58 3.50 15.83 33.72
CA ASN A 58 2.91 15.27 34.94
C ASN A 58 2.33 13.90 34.67
N TYR A 59 3.05 12.85 35.06
CA TYR A 59 2.72 11.46 34.75
C TYR A 59 2.02 10.74 35.91
N ASP A 60 1.43 11.45 36.87
CA ASP A 60 0.70 10.85 37.98
C ASP A 60 -0.42 9.89 37.51
N VAL A 61 -1.03 10.21 36.37
CA VAL A 61 -2.10 9.41 35.74
C VAL A 61 -1.67 7.98 35.39
N VAL A 62 -0.40 7.73 35.16
CA VAL A 62 0.13 6.41 34.78
C VAL A 62 0.91 5.72 35.91
N ARG A 63 1.00 6.34 37.11
CA ARG A 63 1.73 5.80 38.24
C ARG A 63 1.25 4.39 38.62
N ASP A 64 -0.03 4.21 38.87
CA ASP A 64 -0.59 2.93 39.30
C ASP A 64 -0.44 1.80 38.29
N PRO A 65 -0.75 2.01 36.98
CA PRO A 65 -0.46 1.02 35.95
C PRO A 65 1.00 0.59 35.90
N ILE A 66 1.94 1.54 36.02
CA ILE A 66 3.37 1.26 36.00
C ILE A 66 3.78 0.44 37.23
N GLN A 67 3.44 0.89 38.44
CA GLN A 67 3.77 0.18 39.67
C GLN A 67 3.21 -1.23 39.69
N HIS A 68 1.96 -1.40 39.24
CA HIS A 68 1.35 -2.72 39.13
C HIS A 68 2.13 -3.66 38.19
N MET A 69 2.57 -3.14 37.03
CA MET A 69 3.30 -3.95 36.06
C MET A 69 4.73 -4.23 36.51
N LEU A 70 5.42 -3.25 37.10
CA LEU A 70 6.74 -3.42 37.69
C LEU A 70 6.74 -4.50 38.77
N GLY A 71 5.74 -4.45 39.67
CA GLY A 71 5.56 -5.50 40.69
C GLY A 71 5.32 -6.90 40.13
N LYS A 72 4.60 -6.99 39.01
CA LYS A 72 4.39 -8.27 38.31
C LYS A 72 5.63 -8.85 37.66
N LEU A 73 6.47 -7.97 37.11
CA LEU A 73 7.70 -8.35 36.40
C LEU A 73 8.91 -8.48 37.34
N GLY A 74 8.76 -8.11 38.62
CA GLY A 74 9.86 -8.14 39.59
C GLY A 74 10.94 -7.10 39.29
N ILE A 75 10.59 -6.00 38.63
CA ILE A 75 11.49 -4.92 38.24
C ILE A 75 11.35 -3.78 39.26
N GLU A 76 12.45 -3.32 39.83
CA GLU A 76 12.46 -2.19 40.76
C GLU A 76 12.92 -0.91 40.03
N VAL A 77 12.06 0.12 40.03
CA VAL A 77 12.37 1.46 39.54
C VAL A 77 11.89 2.47 40.57
N GLN A 78 12.81 3.31 41.04
CA GLN A 78 12.48 4.33 42.03
C GLN A 78 11.78 5.51 41.37
N GLU A 79 10.62 5.93 41.90
CA GLU A 79 9.91 7.13 41.44
C GLU A 79 10.78 8.39 41.52
N GLY A 80 10.59 9.30 40.55
CA GLY A 80 11.32 10.54 40.46
C GLY A 80 12.71 10.45 39.83
N THR A 81 13.18 9.22 39.51
CA THR A 81 14.44 9.05 38.75
C THR A 81 14.21 9.30 37.25
N GLU A 82 15.31 9.56 36.53
CA GLU A 82 15.24 9.72 35.06
C GLU A 82 14.63 8.50 34.38
N ALA A 83 15.00 7.28 34.80
CA ALA A 83 14.43 6.04 34.30
C ALA A 83 12.92 5.93 34.55
N TRP A 84 12.43 6.42 35.68
CA TRP A 84 11.00 6.52 35.97
C TRP A 84 10.29 7.51 35.03
N GLN A 85 10.88 8.69 34.83
CA GLN A 85 10.32 9.74 33.97
C GLN A 85 10.21 9.26 32.52
N GLU A 86 11.24 8.60 32.02
CA GLU A 86 11.26 8.02 30.69
C GLU A 86 10.19 6.93 30.54
N LEU A 87 10.12 5.98 31.48
CA LEU A 87 9.11 4.94 31.52
C LEU A 87 7.69 5.53 31.58
N ALA A 88 7.47 6.54 32.43
CA ALA A 88 6.18 7.19 32.58
C ALA A 88 5.76 7.93 31.31
N HIS A 89 6.70 8.59 30.64
CA HIS A 89 6.48 9.24 29.34
C HIS A 89 6.04 8.23 28.27
N GLU A 90 6.81 7.16 28.07
CA GLU A 90 6.50 6.14 27.07
C GLU A 90 5.21 5.38 27.40
N THR A 91 4.93 5.10 28.67
CA THR A 91 3.66 4.49 29.11
C THR A 91 2.49 5.42 28.79
N THR A 92 2.61 6.71 29.02
CA THR A 92 1.55 7.69 28.72
C THR A 92 1.25 7.75 27.23
N ARG A 93 2.29 7.76 26.38
CA ARG A 93 2.15 7.72 24.92
C ARG A 93 1.45 6.42 24.47
N ALA A 94 1.88 5.29 25.00
CA ALA A 94 1.33 3.99 24.69
C ALA A 94 -0.13 3.85 25.13
N LEU A 95 -0.49 4.37 26.29
CA LEU A 95 -1.88 4.36 26.78
C LEU A 95 -2.78 5.32 25.99
N MET A 96 -2.27 6.46 25.54
CA MET A 96 -3.01 7.37 24.66
C MET A 96 -3.39 6.68 23.35
N ASP A 97 -2.42 6.05 22.69
CA ASP A 97 -2.64 5.28 21.46
C ASP A 97 -3.57 4.07 21.69
N THR A 98 -3.44 3.41 22.85
CA THR A 98 -4.32 2.30 23.25
C THR A 98 -5.76 2.77 23.47
N THR A 99 -5.97 3.94 24.07
CA THR A 99 -7.30 4.51 24.31
C THR A 99 -7.97 4.89 22.99
N GLU A 100 -7.23 5.43 22.03
CA GLU A 100 -7.71 5.69 20.67
C GLU A 100 -8.10 4.39 19.95
N GLU A 101 -7.33 3.32 20.11
CA GLU A 101 -7.66 2.00 19.57
C GLU A 101 -8.92 1.42 20.21
N ILE A 102 -9.09 1.54 21.52
CA ILE A 102 -10.29 1.14 22.24
C ILE A 102 -11.51 1.90 21.69
N ALA A 103 -11.39 3.21 21.50
CA ALA A 103 -12.45 4.04 20.94
C ALA A 103 -12.82 3.63 19.50
N ARG A 104 -11.86 3.23 18.67
CA ARG A 104 -12.11 2.69 17.34
C ARG A 104 -12.85 1.35 17.38
N ARG A 105 -12.38 0.41 18.19
CA ARG A 105 -13.04 -0.89 18.37
C ARG A 105 -14.47 -0.73 18.91
N ASP A 106 -14.69 0.24 19.74
CA ASP A 106 -16.01 0.55 20.29
C ASP A 106 -17.01 1.08 19.25
N ARG A 107 -16.50 1.66 18.15
CA ARG A 107 -17.27 1.99 16.94
C ARG A 107 -17.40 0.84 15.94
N GLY A 108 -16.87 -0.35 16.25
CA GLY A 108 -16.86 -1.48 15.32
C GLY A 108 -15.74 -1.43 14.28
N GLU A 109 -14.76 -0.54 14.43
CA GLU A 109 -13.66 -0.36 13.50
C GLU A 109 -12.45 -1.24 13.89
N PHE A 110 -12.50 -2.53 13.59
CA PHE A 110 -11.43 -3.48 13.96
C PHE A 110 -10.28 -3.57 12.95
N ASN A 111 -10.36 -2.88 11.81
CA ASN A 111 -9.51 -3.14 10.64
C ASN A 111 -8.19 -2.35 10.62
N THR A 112 -7.97 -1.42 11.54
CA THR A 112 -6.77 -0.59 11.61
C THR A 112 -6.24 -0.49 13.04
N PRO A 113 -5.55 -1.53 13.51
CA PRO A 113 -4.97 -1.50 14.86
C PRO A 113 -3.90 -0.42 14.96
N SER A 114 -3.75 0.17 16.15
CA SER A 114 -2.76 1.20 16.43
C SER A 114 -1.33 0.73 16.20
N MET A 115 -0.41 1.68 16.03
CA MET A 115 1.01 1.39 15.80
C MET A 115 1.63 0.65 17.01
N PHE A 116 1.35 1.07 18.24
CA PHE A 116 1.81 0.41 19.45
C PHE A 116 1.25 -1.00 19.60
N PHE A 117 -0.02 -1.21 19.30
CA PHE A 117 -0.61 -2.53 19.30
C PHE A 117 0.07 -3.47 18.31
N ARG A 118 0.33 -2.96 17.08
CA ARG A 118 1.06 -3.73 16.06
C ARG A 118 2.49 -4.04 16.48
N SER A 119 3.17 -3.11 17.13
CA SER A 119 4.52 -3.33 17.66
C SER A 119 4.51 -4.32 18.81
N ALA A 120 3.59 -4.19 19.76
CA ALA A 120 3.45 -5.09 20.89
C ALA A 120 3.10 -6.54 20.49
N VAL A 121 2.31 -6.71 19.42
CA VAL A 121 1.99 -8.04 18.86
C VAL A 121 3.17 -8.62 18.08
N ARG A 122 3.92 -7.81 17.34
CA ARG A 122 5.13 -8.24 16.62
C ARG A 122 6.26 -8.64 17.56
N GLY A 123 6.49 -7.88 18.63
CA GLY A 123 7.51 -8.18 19.63
C GLY A 123 7.26 -9.51 20.35
N ALA A 124 6.01 -9.98 20.40
CA ALA A 124 5.67 -11.30 20.95
C ALA A 124 6.06 -12.47 20.00
N ASP A 125 6.11 -12.20 18.67
CA ASP A 125 6.44 -13.22 17.65
C ASP A 125 7.92 -13.22 17.24
N GLU A 126 8.65 -12.12 17.46
CA GLU A 126 10.03 -11.93 16.96
C GLU A 126 11.11 -12.04 18.04
N SER A 127 10.77 -12.36 19.29
CA SER A 127 11.80 -12.60 20.32
C SER A 127 12.63 -13.83 19.97
N PRO A 128 13.91 -13.70 19.60
CA PRO A 128 14.77 -14.85 19.46
C PRO A 128 15.06 -15.37 20.86
N HIS A 129 14.60 -16.59 21.15
CA HIS A 129 15.01 -17.40 22.31
C HIS A 129 15.15 -16.66 23.63
N VAL A 130 14.08 -16.17 24.19
CA VAL A 130 14.02 -16.09 25.65
C VAL A 130 13.80 -17.51 26.15
N ASP A 131 14.82 -18.01 26.83
CA ASP A 131 14.80 -19.29 27.51
C ASP A 131 13.48 -19.39 28.32
N ARG A 132 12.55 -20.18 27.82
CA ARG A 132 11.29 -20.44 28.50
C ARG A 132 11.58 -21.36 29.66
N SER A 133 12.14 -20.83 30.75
CA SER A 133 12.17 -21.59 32.01
C SER A 133 10.72 -21.92 32.37
N PRO A 134 10.47 -23.12 32.87
CA PRO A 134 9.15 -23.55 33.32
C PRO A 134 8.49 -22.57 34.31
N GLU A 135 9.30 -21.79 35.04
CA GLU A 135 8.87 -20.76 35.97
C GLU A 135 8.27 -19.51 35.30
N HIS A 136 8.80 -19.10 34.17
CA HIS A 136 8.24 -17.98 33.40
C HIS A 136 6.92 -18.33 32.72
N SER A 137 6.79 -19.57 32.23
CA SER A 137 5.55 -20.09 31.66
C SER A 137 4.46 -20.22 32.73
N ALA A 138 4.83 -20.71 33.93
CA ALA A 138 3.93 -20.83 35.06
C ALA A 138 3.52 -19.47 35.66
N ALA A 139 4.41 -18.46 35.61
CA ALA A 139 4.08 -17.10 36.01
C ALA A 139 3.10 -16.44 35.01
N LEU A 140 3.29 -16.67 33.72
CA LEU A 140 2.38 -16.18 32.66
C LEU A 140 1.00 -16.88 32.75
N GLU A 141 0.97 -18.21 33.02
CA GLU A 141 -0.27 -18.94 33.22
C GLU A 141 -1.01 -18.55 34.52
N ARG A 142 -0.28 -18.23 35.59
CA ARG A 142 -0.88 -17.67 36.82
C ARG A 142 -1.43 -16.26 36.58
N LEU A 143 -0.81 -15.47 35.72
CA LEU A 143 -1.27 -14.15 35.29
C LEU A 143 -2.54 -14.24 34.44
N LEU A 144 -2.67 -15.31 33.64
CA LEU A 144 -3.84 -15.62 32.81
C LEU A 144 -4.96 -16.32 33.63
N ALA A 145 -4.63 -16.95 34.78
CA ALA A 145 -5.54 -17.73 35.61
C ALA A 145 -6.15 -16.93 36.78
N ILE A 146 -6.03 -15.61 36.85
CA ILE A 146 -6.75 -14.81 37.84
C ILE A 146 -8.24 -14.82 37.47
N GLN A 147 -8.95 -15.80 38.07
CA GLN A 147 -10.40 -15.85 38.08
C GLN A 147 -10.94 -14.67 38.89
N PRO A 148 -12.02 -14.02 38.43
CA PRO A 148 -12.73 -13.06 39.27
C PRO A 148 -13.32 -13.83 40.48
N SER A 149 -13.05 -13.36 41.70
CA SER A 149 -13.75 -13.81 42.91
C SER A 149 -15.26 -13.62 42.74
N ASP A 150 -16.00 -14.67 43.07
CA ASP A 150 -17.44 -14.74 43.03
C ASP A 150 -18.13 -13.57 43.72
N GLY A 151 -19.20 -13.13 43.13
CA GLY A 151 -20.39 -12.59 43.76
C GLY A 151 -20.36 -11.11 44.07
N THR A 152 -21.01 -10.44 43.28
CA THR A 152 -22.09 -9.47 43.46
C THR A 152 -22.22 -8.64 42.17
N SER A 153 -23.38 -8.78 41.58
CA SER A 153 -23.87 -7.97 40.46
C SER A 153 -23.95 -6.51 40.91
N ASN A 154 -22.84 -5.78 40.77
CA ASN A 154 -22.88 -4.35 40.83
C ASN A 154 -22.68 -3.83 39.40
N ARG A 155 -23.70 -3.16 38.89
CA ARG A 155 -23.65 -2.33 37.70
C ARG A 155 -22.45 -1.39 37.83
N ILE A 156 -21.33 -1.76 37.26
CA ILE A 156 -20.24 -0.81 37.05
C ILE A 156 -20.73 0.13 35.95
N THR A 157 -21.10 1.34 36.35
CA THR A 157 -21.44 2.40 35.41
C THR A 157 -20.21 2.72 34.56
N THR A 158 -20.44 3.13 33.34
CA THR A 158 -19.40 3.54 32.36
C THR A 158 -18.43 4.59 32.91
N ALA A 159 -18.86 5.40 33.89
CA ALA A 159 -17.99 6.29 34.66
C ALA A 159 -16.82 5.56 35.35
N GLY A 160 -17.01 4.32 35.79
CA GLY A 160 -15.93 3.49 36.35
C GLY A 160 -14.88 3.02 35.33
N ARG A 161 -15.17 3.10 34.01
CA ARG A 161 -14.22 2.77 32.95
C ARG A 161 -13.20 3.89 32.68
N ALA A 162 -13.67 5.13 32.66
CA ALA A 162 -12.77 6.29 32.52
C ALA A 162 -11.97 6.54 33.81
N ALA A 163 -12.59 6.28 34.97
CA ALA A 163 -11.93 6.46 36.29
C ALA A 163 -10.72 5.54 36.52
N ASN A 164 -10.60 4.43 35.78
CA ASN A 164 -9.42 3.57 35.86
C ASN A 164 -8.17 4.18 35.19
N LEU A 165 -8.32 5.32 34.49
CA LEU A 165 -7.22 6.07 33.92
C LEU A 165 -6.92 7.35 34.71
N THR A 166 -7.83 7.79 35.54
CA THR A 166 -7.67 8.92 36.45
C THR A 166 -7.51 8.44 37.89
N VAL A 167 -6.39 8.73 38.48
CA VAL A 167 -6.12 8.41 39.89
C VAL A 167 -6.87 9.41 40.77
N THR A 168 -7.81 8.94 41.54
CA THR A 168 -8.37 9.74 42.64
C THR A 168 -7.34 9.77 43.77
N SER A 169 -6.70 10.91 43.97
CA SER A 169 -5.93 11.15 45.19
C SER A 169 -6.91 11.29 46.36
N GLY A 170 -7.16 10.17 47.03
CA GLY A 170 -7.85 10.15 48.30
C GLY A 170 -6.88 10.53 49.41
N ARG A 171 -6.99 11.73 49.94
CA ARG A 171 -6.54 12.03 51.30
C ARG A 171 -7.77 12.16 52.18
N ASP A 172 -7.94 11.20 53.06
CA ASP A 172 -8.75 11.34 54.25
C ASP A 172 -8.27 12.50 55.10
N THR A 173 -9.13 13.46 55.38
CA THR A 173 -9.10 14.23 56.61
C THR A 173 -10.50 14.55 57.03
N GLN A 174 -10.79 14.15 58.26
CA GLN A 174 -12.02 14.28 59.03
C GLN A 174 -12.51 15.73 59.25
N ASP A 175 -13.79 15.84 59.17
CA ASP A 175 -14.69 16.51 60.15
C ASP A 175 -14.62 18.04 60.35
N ARG A 176 -15.68 18.72 60.01
CA ARG A 176 -16.57 19.52 60.85
C ARG A 176 -17.43 20.52 60.11
N THR A 177 -18.70 20.28 60.23
CA THR A 177 -19.85 21.23 60.46
C THR A 177 -19.79 22.66 59.99
N ALA A 178 -20.78 23.05 59.25
CA ALA A 178 -21.69 24.19 59.38
C ALA A 178 -21.90 24.97 58.08
N ALA A 179 -23.10 24.97 57.56
CA ALA A 179 -23.70 26.03 56.76
C ALA A 179 -24.18 27.15 57.69
N PRO A 180 -24.67 28.33 57.27
CA PRO A 180 -25.10 28.73 55.93
C PRO A 180 -24.77 30.20 55.54
N SER A 181 -25.37 30.58 54.43
CA SER A 181 -25.86 31.93 54.04
C SER A 181 -25.04 32.78 53.04
N SER A 182 -25.68 32.92 51.89
CA SER A 182 -26.14 34.11 51.20
C SER A 182 -25.12 35.21 50.82
N SER A 183 -25.04 35.46 49.57
CA SER A 183 -25.46 36.70 48.92
C SER A 183 -24.82 36.90 47.54
N THR A 184 -25.69 36.99 46.56
CA THR A 184 -25.44 37.72 45.32
C THR A 184 -25.32 39.21 45.59
N PRO A 185 -24.67 40.03 44.78
CA PRO A 185 -25.46 40.72 43.79
C PRO A 185 -24.84 40.86 42.36
N SER A 186 -25.71 40.91 41.42
CA SER A 186 -25.64 41.42 40.06
C SER A 186 -25.31 42.92 40.02
N VAL A 187 -24.72 43.38 38.94
CA VAL A 187 -24.96 44.63 38.21
C VAL A 187 -24.22 44.60 36.87
N GLU A 188 -25.00 44.57 35.78
CA GLU A 188 -25.22 45.50 34.65
C GLU A 188 -23.98 45.82 33.79
N GLU A 189 -24.05 45.35 32.54
CA GLU A 189 -24.47 46.04 31.32
C GLU A 189 -23.70 47.34 30.96
N LYS A 190 -23.01 47.33 29.83
CA LYS A 190 -23.17 48.34 28.79
C LYS A 190 -22.50 47.98 27.48
N SER A 191 -23.35 47.90 26.49
CA SER A 191 -23.12 47.96 25.05
C SER A 191 -22.48 49.28 24.59
N ALA A 192 -21.72 49.24 23.50
CA ALA A 192 -21.68 50.22 22.42
C ALA A 192 -20.88 49.77 21.21
N GLU A 193 -21.51 49.48 20.12
CA GLU A 193 -21.15 49.84 18.75
C GLU A 193 -21.74 51.23 18.45
N PRO A 194 -21.53 51.91 17.30
CA PRO A 194 -20.59 51.74 16.17
C PRO A 194 -19.96 53.10 15.73
N ALA A 195 -19.14 53.09 14.66
CA ALA A 195 -19.17 54.17 13.66
C ALA A 195 -18.21 53.90 12.47
N THR A 196 -18.85 53.89 11.35
CA THR A 196 -18.41 54.13 9.96
C THR A 196 -17.72 55.49 9.77
N THR A 197 -16.83 55.56 8.77
CA THR A 197 -16.70 56.60 7.69
C THR A 197 -15.48 56.29 6.83
N THR A 198 -15.71 55.97 5.58
CA THR A 198 -15.73 56.67 4.27
C THR A 198 -14.42 57.33 3.80
N ALA A 199 -14.03 56.83 2.61
CA ALA A 199 -13.65 57.55 1.37
C ALA A 199 -12.33 58.38 1.38
N ASP A 200 -11.52 58.29 0.42
CA ASP A 200 -11.56 58.81 -0.94
C ASP A 200 -10.32 58.45 -1.75
N LYS A 201 -10.53 58.06 -2.98
CA LYS A 201 -10.13 58.58 -4.28
C LYS A 201 -8.69 59.05 -4.52
N ALA A 202 -8.10 58.55 -5.53
CA ALA A 202 -7.88 59.11 -6.87
C ALA A 202 -6.74 58.35 -7.58
N SER A 203 -6.96 57.81 -8.76
CA SER A 203 -6.95 58.35 -10.12
C SER A 203 -5.52 58.59 -10.64
N SER A 204 -5.14 57.91 -11.69
CA SER A 204 -5.14 58.34 -13.09
C SER A 204 -4.29 57.43 -13.96
N THR A 205 -4.87 56.93 -15.04
CA THR A 205 -4.63 57.19 -16.47
C THR A 205 -3.28 56.69 -17.01
N SER A 206 -3.15 56.09 -18.16
CA SER A 206 -3.95 55.94 -19.38
C SER A 206 -3.09 55.22 -20.42
N THR A 207 -3.79 54.59 -21.36
CA THR A 207 -3.57 54.52 -22.84
C THR A 207 -2.52 53.48 -23.29
N ASP A 208 -2.70 52.65 -24.30
CA ASP A 208 -3.50 52.69 -25.52
C ASP A 208 -3.61 51.27 -26.12
N ALA A 209 -4.73 51.00 -26.75
CA ALA A 209 -4.89 50.03 -27.84
C ALA A 209 -4.78 50.84 -29.16
N PRO A 210 -4.78 50.29 -30.36
CA PRO A 210 -5.74 49.32 -30.90
C PRO A 210 -5.28 48.44 -32.09
N SER A 211 -6.25 47.64 -32.56
CA SER A 211 -6.57 47.39 -34.00
C SER A 211 -6.04 46.08 -34.59
N GLN A 212 -6.68 45.23 -35.36
CA GLN A 212 -8.01 45.24 -36.02
C GLN A 212 -8.28 43.81 -36.53
N ALA A 213 -9.53 43.44 -36.52
CA ALA A 213 -10.07 42.33 -37.31
C ALA A 213 -10.37 42.81 -38.76
N PRO A 214 -10.63 41.91 -39.69
CA PRO A 214 -11.89 42.03 -40.40
C PRO A 214 -12.66 40.73 -40.66
N SER A 215 -13.95 40.78 -40.46
CA SER A 215 -15.00 40.07 -41.20
C SER A 215 -15.67 41.10 -42.14
N PRO A 216 -16.71 40.84 -42.91
CA PRO A 216 -17.34 39.65 -43.51
C PRO A 216 -17.79 39.92 -44.99
N GLN A 217 -18.58 38.99 -45.59
CA GLN A 217 -19.69 39.23 -46.53
C GLN A 217 -20.31 37.86 -46.89
N ASP A 218 -21.51 37.53 -46.60
CA ASP A 218 -22.87 37.98 -46.90
C ASP A 218 -23.37 37.57 -48.30
N SER A 219 -24.42 36.78 -48.35
CA SER A 219 -25.57 36.86 -49.23
C SER A 219 -26.44 35.59 -49.06
N SER A 220 -27.53 35.71 -48.45
CA SER A 220 -28.91 36.04 -48.84
C SER A 220 -29.79 34.82 -49.14
N GLU A 221 -30.81 34.74 -48.29
CA GLU A 221 -32.25 34.53 -48.50
C GLU A 221 -32.74 33.29 -49.25
N SER A 222 -33.57 32.46 -48.57
CA SER A 222 -35.00 32.45 -48.90
C SER A 222 -35.80 31.56 -47.91
N ARG A 223 -36.79 32.22 -47.40
CA ARG A 223 -37.91 31.76 -46.53
C ARG A 223 -38.93 30.97 -47.33
N ARG A 224 -39.44 29.84 -46.84
CA ARG A 224 -40.90 29.44 -46.97
C ARG A 224 -41.20 28.23 -46.09
N GLU A 225 -42.22 28.39 -45.27
CA GLU A 225 -42.97 27.41 -44.51
C GLU A 225 -44.11 26.76 -45.29
N PRO A 226 -44.92 25.81 -44.72
CA PRO A 226 -45.02 24.45 -45.10
C PRO A 226 -46.35 24.11 -45.85
N PRO A 227 -46.57 22.88 -46.27
CA PRO A 227 -47.79 22.26 -45.81
C PRO A 227 -47.72 20.73 -45.49
N SER A 228 -48.71 20.33 -44.72
CA SER A 228 -49.05 19.02 -44.18
C SER A 228 -49.42 17.97 -45.21
N SER A 229 -49.35 16.76 -44.74
CA SER A 229 -50.21 15.58 -44.91
C SER A 229 -49.62 14.36 -45.61
N ARG A 230 -49.65 13.30 -44.83
CA ARG A 230 -49.94 11.88 -45.13
C ARG A 230 -49.56 11.36 -46.51
N ASP A 231 -48.67 10.35 -46.54
CA ASP A 231 -49.08 8.98 -46.85
C ASP A 231 -47.91 7.98 -46.72
N LYS A 232 -48.31 6.73 -46.52
CA LYS A 232 -47.51 5.52 -46.24
C LYS A 232 -46.61 5.13 -47.40
N ALA A 233 -45.38 4.68 -47.09
CA ALA A 233 -44.83 3.50 -47.76
C ALA A 233 -43.70 2.88 -46.91
N LYS A 234 -43.74 1.57 -46.82
CA LYS A 234 -42.80 0.63 -46.20
C LYS A 234 -41.40 0.66 -46.83
N ALA A 235 -40.48 0.36 -45.98
CA ALA A 235 -39.27 -0.45 -46.15
C ALA A 235 -37.94 0.27 -46.12
N SER A 236 -37.24 0.13 -45.02
CA SER A 236 -35.93 -0.55 -45.04
C SER A 236 -35.44 -0.73 -43.60
N ARG A 237 -35.00 -1.93 -43.31
CA ARG A 237 -34.40 -2.35 -42.06
C ARG A 237 -33.17 -1.53 -41.77
N GLY A 238 -33.27 -0.57 -40.88
CA GLY A 238 -32.15 -0.01 -40.15
C GLY A 238 -31.85 -0.92 -38.97
N ASN A 239 -30.62 -1.32 -38.82
CA ASN A 239 -30.07 -2.00 -37.67
C ASN A 239 -30.45 -1.21 -36.40
N SER A 240 -31.48 -1.59 -35.71
CA SER A 240 -31.74 -1.17 -34.34
C SER A 240 -30.70 -1.86 -33.49
N GLU A 241 -29.70 -1.10 -33.02
CA GLU A 241 -28.98 -1.55 -31.85
C GLU A 241 -30.00 -1.82 -30.75
N SER A 242 -30.26 -3.10 -30.47
CA SER A 242 -31.12 -3.56 -29.40
C SER A 242 -30.60 -2.94 -28.10
N LYS A 243 -31.48 -2.32 -27.36
CA LYS A 243 -31.17 -1.88 -26.01
C LYS A 243 -30.63 -3.05 -25.21
N PRO A 244 -29.62 -2.88 -24.36
CA PRO A 244 -29.05 -3.97 -23.55
C PRO A 244 -30.09 -4.70 -22.67
N ASP A 245 -31.28 -4.14 -22.53
CA ASP A 245 -32.38 -4.68 -21.69
C ASP A 245 -33.12 -5.88 -22.28
N ASP A 246 -32.78 -6.31 -23.50
CA ASP A 246 -33.49 -7.40 -24.24
C ASP A 246 -32.69 -8.72 -24.24
N LEU A 247 -31.69 -8.88 -23.36
CA LEU A 247 -30.94 -10.13 -23.28
C LEU A 247 -31.74 -11.20 -22.53
N SER A 248 -31.81 -12.42 -23.11
CA SER A 248 -32.54 -13.53 -22.50
C SER A 248 -31.84 -14.08 -21.25
N PRO A 249 -32.58 -14.48 -20.20
CA PRO A 249 -32.01 -15.21 -19.06
C PRO A 249 -31.55 -16.64 -19.44
N ASP A 250 -31.95 -17.13 -20.60
CA ASP A 250 -31.56 -18.46 -21.12
C ASP A 250 -30.17 -18.49 -21.76
N LEU A 251 -29.44 -17.38 -21.78
CA LEU A 251 -28.08 -17.34 -22.30
C LEU A 251 -27.14 -18.23 -21.48
N SER A 252 -26.23 -18.91 -22.19
CA SER A 252 -25.23 -19.75 -21.53
C SER A 252 -24.18 -18.91 -20.81
N ALA A 253 -23.49 -19.51 -19.83
CA ALA A 253 -22.38 -18.88 -19.12
C ALA A 253 -21.31 -18.36 -20.10
N THR A 254 -20.99 -19.10 -21.14
CA THR A 254 -20.05 -18.67 -22.20
C THR A 254 -20.54 -17.42 -22.92
N GLN A 255 -21.82 -17.40 -23.34
CA GLN A 255 -22.40 -16.25 -24.03
C GLN A 255 -22.43 -14.98 -23.14
N ILE A 256 -22.76 -15.14 -21.86
CA ILE A 256 -22.75 -14.05 -20.88
C ILE A 256 -21.34 -13.50 -20.67
N ALA A 257 -20.34 -14.36 -20.51
CA ALA A 257 -18.95 -13.94 -20.37
C ALA A 257 -18.45 -13.16 -21.58
N ASP A 258 -18.81 -13.56 -22.80
CA ASP A 258 -18.45 -12.85 -24.02
C ASP A 258 -19.15 -11.49 -24.13
N LEU A 259 -20.44 -11.40 -23.80
CA LEU A 259 -21.20 -10.16 -23.78
C LEU A 259 -20.66 -9.19 -22.71
N PHE A 260 -20.34 -9.70 -21.53
CA PHE A 260 -19.68 -8.94 -20.48
C PHE A 260 -18.36 -8.34 -20.97
N LEU A 261 -17.48 -9.15 -21.59
CA LEU A 261 -16.21 -8.65 -22.12
C LEU A 261 -16.42 -7.57 -23.19
N LYS A 262 -17.35 -7.74 -24.12
CA LYS A 262 -17.69 -6.72 -25.13
C LYS A 262 -18.19 -5.44 -24.48
N HIS A 263 -19.04 -5.55 -23.45
CA HIS A 263 -19.54 -4.40 -22.68
C HIS A 263 -18.38 -3.64 -21.99
N ARG A 264 -17.45 -4.37 -21.36
CA ARG A 264 -16.28 -3.80 -20.68
C ARG A 264 -15.29 -3.18 -21.67
N GLN A 265 -15.04 -3.80 -22.81
CA GLN A 265 -14.18 -3.27 -23.88
C GLN A 265 -14.74 -1.96 -24.48
N ALA A 266 -16.05 -1.83 -24.54
CA ALA A 266 -16.71 -0.59 -24.95
C ALA A 266 -16.58 0.54 -23.92
N GLY A 267 -15.96 0.27 -22.76
CA GLY A 267 -15.80 1.25 -21.66
C GLY A 267 -17.11 1.56 -20.94
N LYS A 268 -18.11 0.68 -21.04
CA LYS A 268 -19.40 0.86 -20.39
C LYS A 268 -19.33 0.43 -18.93
N SER A 269 -20.02 1.18 -18.04
CA SER A 269 -20.17 0.85 -16.63
C SER A 269 -21.29 -0.14 -16.38
N LEU A 270 -21.18 -0.99 -15.35
CA LEU A 270 -22.29 -1.82 -14.88
C LEU A 270 -23.36 -1.00 -14.12
N ASN A 271 -23.06 0.24 -13.76
CA ASN A 271 -23.98 1.05 -12.99
C ASN A 271 -24.92 1.86 -13.89
N ARG A 272 -26.08 1.30 -14.22
CA ARG A 272 -27.11 1.93 -15.08
C ARG A 272 -27.54 3.31 -14.66
N ARG A 273 -27.49 3.64 -13.35
CA ARG A 273 -27.99 4.94 -12.83
C ARG A 273 -27.02 6.09 -13.03
N ARG A 274 -25.78 5.82 -13.46
CA ARG A 274 -24.70 6.82 -13.56
C ARG A 274 -24.14 7.04 -14.96
N ASP A 275 -24.77 6.48 -15.98
CA ASP A 275 -24.28 6.55 -17.38
C ASP A 275 -24.29 7.98 -17.97
N VAL A 276 -25.03 8.90 -17.37
CA VAL A 276 -25.20 10.26 -17.93
C VAL A 276 -24.03 11.21 -17.63
N THR A 277 -23.17 10.88 -16.64
CA THR A 277 -22.14 11.82 -16.16
C THR A 277 -20.72 11.27 -16.05
N MET A 278 -20.51 10.01 -16.32
CA MET A 278 -19.19 9.41 -16.15
C MET A 278 -18.39 9.42 -17.46
N LYS A 279 -17.15 9.93 -17.40
CA LYS A 279 -16.15 9.69 -18.43
C LYS A 279 -16.08 8.20 -18.72
N LYS A 280 -16.05 7.85 -20.00
CA LYS A 280 -15.78 6.50 -20.47
C LYS A 280 -14.65 5.88 -19.65
N GLU A 281 -14.90 4.74 -19.02
CA GLU A 281 -13.92 4.08 -18.17
C GLU A 281 -12.83 3.45 -19.06
N GLU A 282 -11.73 4.16 -19.27
CA GLU A 282 -10.60 3.62 -20.02
C GLU A 282 -9.96 2.47 -19.26
N ARG A 283 -10.06 1.27 -19.84
CA ARG A 283 -9.43 0.06 -19.31
C ARG A 283 -7.97 -0.03 -19.76
N THR A 284 -7.08 -0.26 -18.82
CA THR A 284 -5.68 -0.57 -19.17
C THR A 284 -5.60 -1.94 -19.86
N PRO A 285 -4.64 -2.16 -20.76
CA PRO A 285 -4.43 -3.48 -21.39
C PRO A 285 -4.31 -4.63 -20.38
N GLN A 286 -3.70 -4.36 -19.22
CA GLN A 286 -3.55 -5.35 -18.15
C GLN A 286 -4.89 -5.71 -17.48
N GLN A 287 -5.77 -4.72 -17.29
CA GLN A 287 -7.11 -4.98 -16.76
C GLN A 287 -7.92 -5.82 -17.73
N MET A 288 -7.86 -5.49 -19.02
CA MET A 288 -8.54 -6.27 -20.06
C MET A 288 -8.01 -7.71 -20.14
N GLU A 289 -6.71 -7.92 -20.06
CA GLU A 289 -6.09 -9.24 -20.03
C GLU A 289 -6.58 -10.07 -18.82
N ASN A 290 -6.65 -9.45 -17.64
CA ASN A 290 -7.13 -10.10 -16.42
C ASN A 290 -8.62 -10.46 -16.52
N GLU A 291 -9.46 -9.53 -16.99
CA GLU A 291 -10.90 -9.76 -17.23
C GLU A 291 -11.10 -10.90 -18.25
N THR A 292 -10.37 -10.88 -19.36
CA THR A 292 -10.42 -11.94 -20.39
C THR A 292 -9.96 -13.29 -19.85
N SER A 293 -8.89 -13.31 -19.04
CA SER A 293 -8.38 -14.54 -18.41
C SER A 293 -9.41 -15.16 -17.45
N THR A 294 -10.14 -14.30 -16.71
CA THR A 294 -11.15 -14.78 -15.76
C THR A 294 -12.42 -15.22 -16.49
N ALA A 295 -12.87 -14.46 -17.49
CA ALA A 295 -14.02 -14.85 -18.31
C ALA A 295 -13.77 -16.19 -19.02
N ARG A 296 -12.57 -16.43 -19.53
CA ARG A 296 -12.19 -17.73 -20.11
C ARG A 296 -12.26 -18.88 -19.09
N LEU A 297 -11.75 -18.64 -17.86
CA LEU A 297 -11.84 -19.65 -16.79
C LEU A 297 -13.30 -19.96 -16.44
N PHE A 298 -14.14 -18.93 -16.33
CA PHE A 298 -15.57 -19.04 -16.08
C PHE A 298 -16.28 -19.83 -17.19
N SER A 299 -16.05 -19.47 -18.45
CA SER A 299 -16.62 -20.19 -19.62
C SER A 299 -16.11 -21.62 -19.71
N ALA A 300 -14.84 -21.87 -19.38
CA ALA A 300 -14.28 -23.23 -19.43
C ALA A 300 -14.88 -24.14 -18.35
N TYR A 301 -15.36 -23.61 -17.24
CA TYR A 301 -15.95 -24.38 -16.16
C TYR A 301 -17.46 -24.57 -16.35
N PHE A 302 -18.22 -23.48 -16.54
CA PHE A 302 -19.68 -23.53 -16.64
C PHE A 302 -20.18 -23.86 -18.03
N GLY A 303 -19.40 -23.57 -19.08
CA GLY A 303 -19.70 -23.94 -20.46
C GLY A 303 -21.06 -23.41 -20.95
N GLU A 304 -21.87 -24.32 -21.50
CA GLU A 304 -23.18 -24.01 -22.08
C GLU A 304 -24.33 -24.08 -21.06
N ARG A 305 -24.05 -24.20 -19.76
CA ARG A 305 -25.09 -24.07 -18.72
C ARG A 305 -25.75 -22.70 -18.81
N LYS A 306 -27.06 -22.65 -18.67
CA LYS A 306 -27.81 -21.40 -18.61
C LYS A 306 -27.36 -20.62 -17.35
N ILE A 307 -27.18 -19.33 -17.51
CA ILE A 307 -26.73 -18.48 -16.38
C ILE A 307 -27.75 -18.44 -15.24
N SER A 308 -29.04 -18.61 -15.55
CA SER A 308 -30.16 -18.70 -14.59
C SER A 308 -30.14 -19.98 -13.73
N ASP A 309 -29.48 -21.02 -14.20
CA ASP A 309 -29.47 -22.36 -13.59
C ASP A 309 -28.23 -22.61 -12.74
N ILE A 310 -27.35 -21.59 -12.63
CA ILE A 310 -26.16 -21.63 -11.80
C ILE A 310 -26.53 -21.04 -10.43
N ASP A 311 -26.41 -21.88 -9.40
CA ASP A 311 -26.75 -21.53 -8.03
C ASP A 311 -25.51 -21.26 -7.16
N GLU A 312 -25.73 -21.12 -5.85
CA GLU A 312 -24.69 -20.85 -4.86
C GLU A 312 -23.76 -22.05 -4.69
N ASP A 313 -24.27 -23.28 -4.66
CA ASP A 313 -23.46 -24.51 -4.52
C ASP A 313 -22.51 -24.66 -5.69
N ASP A 314 -22.97 -24.41 -6.92
CA ASP A 314 -22.13 -24.36 -8.12
C ASP A 314 -21.00 -23.34 -8.02
N CYS A 315 -21.31 -22.18 -7.45
CA CYS A 315 -20.32 -21.13 -7.23
C CYS A 315 -19.31 -21.50 -6.14
N ILE A 316 -19.72 -22.22 -5.09
CA ILE A 316 -18.84 -22.78 -4.05
C ILE A 316 -17.90 -23.81 -4.68
N ASP A 317 -18.40 -24.72 -5.50
CA ASP A 317 -17.59 -25.73 -6.19
C ASP A 317 -16.57 -25.08 -7.13
N PHE A 318 -17.01 -24.09 -7.89
CA PHE A 318 -16.11 -23.29 -8.73
C PHE A 318 -15.03 -22.58 -7.92
N PHE A 319 -15.39 -21.96 -6.81
CA PHE A 319 -14.45 -21.29 -5.91
C PHE A 319 -13.40 -22.27 -5.38
N ASN A 320 -13.83 -23.41 -4.86
CA ASN A 320 -12.98 -24.48 -4.34
C ASN A 320 -12.02 -25.02 -5.40
N LEU A 321 -12.50 -25.14 -6.65
CA LEU A 321 -11.66 -25.51 -7.78
C LEU A 321 -10.55 -24.46 -8.02
N VAL A 322 -10.92 -23.18 -8.06
CA VAL A 322 -9.98 -22.08 -8.37
C VAL A 322 -8.87 -21.96 -7.33
N VAL A 323 -9.17 -22.22 -6.05
CA VAL A 323 -8.15 -22.25 -4.98
C VAL A 323 -7.10 -23.35 -5.23
N ARG A 324 -7.49 -24.47 -5.82
CA ARG A 324 -6.63 -25.63 -6.11
C ARG A 324 -5.84 -25.52 -7.41
N LEU A 325 -6.20 -24.59 -8.31
CA LEU A 325 -5.48 -24.38 -9.57
C LEU A 325 -4.01 -24.03 -9.36
N PRO A 326 -3.08 -24.57 -10.14
CA PRO A 326 -1.65 -24.22 -10.03
C PRO A 326 -1.40 -22.73 -10.33
N SER A 327 -0.39 -22.13 -9.70
CA SER A 327 0.00 -20.72 -9.91
C SER A 327 0.39 -20.41 -11.36
N THR A 328 0.64 -21.44 -12.16
CA THR A 328 0.95 -21.37 -13.59
C THR A 328 -0.27 -21.45 -14.49
N TYR A 329 -1.48 -21.62 -13.93
CA TYR A 329 -2.71 -21.75 -14.72
C TYR A 329 -2.88 -20.59 -15.71
N GLY A 330 -3.23 -20.93 -16.94
CA GLY A 330 -3.43 -19.96 -18.04
C GLY A 330 -2.14 -19.42 -18.67
N LYS A 331 -0.95 -19.72 -18.13
CA LYS A 331 0.35 -19.35 -18.73
C LYS A 331 0.81 -20.34 -19.81
N SER A 332 0.45 -21.60 -19.65
CA SER A 332 0.70 -22.68 -20.63
C SER A 332 -0.39 -22.72 -21.71
N SER A 333 -0.02 -23.07 -22.94
CA SER A 333 -0.98 -23.34 -24.02
C SER A 333 -1.91 -24.50 -23.66
N THR A 334 -1.38 -25.54 -23.04
CA THR A 334 -2.12 -26.72 -22.59
C THR A 334 -3.22 -26.35 -21.58
N HIS A 335 -2.93 -25.48 -20.60
CA HIS A 335 -3.93 -25.03 -19.63
C HIS A 335 -5.06 -24.20 -20.25
N LYS A 336 -4.86 -23.65 -21.46
CA LYS A 336 -5.90 -22.85 -22.14
C LYS A 336 -6.95 -23.69 -22.86
N THR A 337 -6.63 -24.94 -23.17
CA THR A 337 -7.49 -25.87 -23.92
C THR A 337 -8.07 -26.98 -23.04
N MET A 338 -7.50 -27.21 -21.87
CA MET A 338 -7.89 -28.24 -20.92
C MET A 338 -8.98 -27.73 -19.97
N HIS A 339 -9.95 -28.59 -19.62
CA HIS A 339 -10.96 -28.26 -18.62
C HIS A 339 -10.27 -27.97 -17.25
N PRO A 340 -10.70 -26.95 -16.49
CA PRO A 340 -10.02 -26.58 -15.23
C PRO A 340 -9.91 -27.72 -14.21
N GLU A 341 -10.91 -28.59 -14.08
CA GLU A 341 -10.86 -29.78 -13.22
C GLU A 341 -9.76 -30.75 -13.62
N GLU A 342 -9.60 -30.97 -14.91
CA GLU A 342 -8.56 -31.85 -15.43
C GLU A 342 -7.17 -31.30 -15.15
N VAL A 343 -7.01 -29.96 -15.23
CA VAL A 343 -5.76 -29.30 -14.83
C VAL A 343 -5.47 -29.54 -13.36
N VAL A 344 -6.46 -29.42 -12.48
CA VAL A 344 -6.28 -29.70 -11.04
C VAL A 344 -5.94 -31.17 -10.80
N LYS A 345 -6.69 -32.11 -11.41
CA LYS A 345 -6.43 -33.55 -11.28
C LYS A 345 -5.00 -33.93 -11.72
N ASN A 346 -4.55 -33.39 -12.83
CA ASN A 346 -3.20 -33.62 -13.33
C ASN A 346 -2.14 -33.01 -12.40
N PHE A 347 -2.34 -31.78 -11.97
CA PHE A 347 -1.43 -31.08 -11.04
C PHE A 347 -1.29 -31.84 -9.72
N GLU A 348 -2.38 -32.27 -9.09
CA GLU A 348 -2.36 -33.00 -7.83
C GLU A 348 -1.72 -34.40 -7.97
N ARG A 349 -1.99 -35.10 -9.08
CA ARG A 349 -1.36 -36.38 -9.38
C ARG A 349 0.15 -36.24 -9.53
N ASP A 350 0.60 -35.25 -10.29
CA ASP A 350 2.00 -35.02 -10.58
C ASP A 350 2.75 -34.55 -9.32
N GLU A 351 2.10 -33.72 -8.49
CA GLU A 351 2.63 -33.31 -7.19
C GLU A 351 2.78 -34.50 -6.23
N LYS A 352 1.75 -35.33 -6.12
CA LYS A 352 1.80 -36.54 -5.30
C LYS A 352 2.92 -37.49 -5.71
N ALA A 353 3.14 -37.68 -7.02
CA ALA A 353 4.24 -38.48 -7.55
C ALA A 353 5.60 -37.85 -7.19
N ARG A 354 5.75 -36.54 -7.31
CA ARG A 354 6.97 -35.79 -7.02
C ARG A 354 7.35 -35.86 -5.53
N LEU A 355 6.35 -35.78 -4.64
CA LEU A 355 6.57 -35.80 -3.18
C LEU A 355 6.68 -37.22 -2.60
N ALA A 356 6.31 -38.26 -3.35
CA ALA A 356 6.30 -39.64 -2.85
C ALA A 356 7.65 -40.13 -2.31
N PRO A 357 8.82 -39.84 -2.92
CA PRO A 357 10.11 -40.27 -2.36
C PRO A 357 10.42 -39.65 -1.00
N GLN A 358 10.16 -38.34 -0.86
CA GLN A 358 10.39 -37.60 0.39
C GLN A 358 9.41 -38.08 1.47
N ARG A 359 8.13 -38.31 1.13
CA ARG A 359 7.16 -38.87 2.05
C ARG A 359 7.59 -40.24 2.57
N ARG A 360 8.09 -41.16 1.70
CA ARG A 360 8.60 -42.46 2.13
C ARG A 360 9.78 -42.33 3.10
N LYS A 361 10.69 -41.39 2.84
CA LYS A 361 11.81 -41.11 3.74
C LYS A 361 11.32 -40.67 5.12
N LEU A 362 10.38 -39.72 5.18
CA LEU A 362 9.82 -39.22 6.43
C LEU A 362 9.06 -40.29 7.21
N VAL A 363 8.33 -41.18 6.51
CA VAL A 363 7.70 -42.35 7.13
C VAL A 363 8.75 -43.30 7.73
N ALA A 364 9.84 -43.59 7.02
CA ALA A 364 10.91 -44.45 7.50
C ALA A 364 11.66 -43.83 8.70
N GLU A 365 11.69 -42.51 8.83
CA GLU A 365 12.21 -41.76 9.98
C GLU A 365 11.25 -41.78 11.19
N GLY A 366 10.09 -42.45 11.09
CA GLY A 366 9.12 -42.59 12.20
C GLY A 366 8.24 -41.36 12.43
N ASN A 367 8.16 -40.42 11.45
CA ASN A 367 7.27 -39.28 11.61
C ASN A 367 5.80 -39.68 11.44
N ASN A 368 4.92 -39.09 12.23
CA ASN A 368 3.48 -39.26 12.07
C ASN A 368 2.96 -38.43 10.88
N GLU A 369 1.71 -38.68 10.48
CA GLU A 369 1.09 -38.05 9.31
C GLU A 369 1.11 -36.51 9.40
N MET A 370 0.81 -35.95 10.57
CA MET A 370 0.81 -34.50 10.78
C MET A 370 2.23 -33.90 10.59
N GLN A 371 3.26 -34.56 11.12
CA GLN A 371 4.64 -34.14 10.95
C GLN A 371 5.10 -34.24 9.49
N ILE A 372 4.69 -35.31 8.79
CA ILE A 372 4.97 -35.49 7.36
C ILE A 372 4.36 -34.36 6.54
N GLU A 373 3.07 -34.09 6.74
CA GLU A 373 2.37 -33.01 6.03
C GLU A 373 2.97 -31.63 6.33
N PHE A 374 3.34 -31.36 7.58
CA PHE A 374 4.01 -30.12 7.97
C PHE A 374 5.36 -29.96 7.26
N ARG A 375 6.20 -31.02 7.20
CA ARG A 375 7.48 -30.97 6.52
C ARG A 375 7.36 -30.87 5.00
N LEU A 376 6.35 -31.53 4.40
CA LEU A 376 6.10 -31.47 2.97
C LEU A 376 5.43 -30.16 2.53
N LYS A 377 4.85 -29.37 3.45
CA LYS A 377 4.17 -28.11 3.13
C LYS A 377 5.07 -27.15 2.36
N GLY A 378 6.33 -27.02 2.76
CA GLY A 378 7.30 -26.16 2.10
C GLY A 378 7.77 -26.66 0.71
N GLU A 379 7.58 -27.95 0.45
CA GLU A 379 7.98 -28.57 -0.81
C GLU A 379 6.85 -28.61 -1.85
N ARG A 380 5.62 -28.27 -1.45
CA ARG A 380 4.47 -28.28 -2.36
C ARG A 380 4.61 -27.23 -3.44
N ALA A 381 4.20 -27.61 -4.66
CA ALA A 381 4.14 -26.66 -5.76
C ALA A 381 3.03 -25.61 -5.48
N PRO A 382 3.27 -24.34 -5.76
CA PRO A 382 2.33 -23.28 -5.39
C PRO A 382 1.05 -23.33 -6.24
N THR A 383 -0.09 -23.23 -5.56
CA THR A 383 -1.40 -22.94 -6.17
C THR A 383 -1.56 -21.44 -6.42
N MET A 384 -2.70 -21.01 -6.95
CA MET A 384 -3.00 -19.59 -7.08
C MET A 384 -2.95 -18.91 -5.72
N SER A 385 -2.32 -17.73 -5.64
CA SER A 385 -2.30 -16.94 -4.41
C SER A 385 -3.70 -16.44 -4.04
N ALA A 386 -3.97 -16.31 -2.74
CA ALA A 386 -5.23 -15.80 -2.21
C ALA A 386 -5.64 -14.47 -2.86
N ASN A 387 -4.69 -13.56 -3.10
CA ASN A 387 -4.93 -12.32 -3.83
C ASN A 387 -5.39 -12.54 -5.27
N THR A 388 -4.87 -13.56 -5.96
CA THR A 388 -5.25 -13.89 -7.34
C THR A 388 -6.64 -14.50 -7.37
N VAL A 389 -6.92 -15.44 -6.46
CA VAL A 389 -8.24 -16.05 -6.29
C VAL A 389 -9.28 -14.96 -6.03
N TYR A 390 -9.07 -14.12 -5.02
CA TYR A 390 -10.02 -13.07 -4.67
C TYR A 390 -10.34 -12.13 -5.83
N ARG A 391 -9.32 -11.67 -6.57
CA ARG A 391 -9.53 -10.82 -7.77
C ARG A 391 -10.34 -11.53 -8.85
N LYS A 392 -10.07 -12.81 -9.08
CA LYS A 392 -10.86 -13.60 -10.06
C LYS A 392 -12.30 -13.75 -9.62
N MET A 393 -12.54 -14.02 -8.33
CA MET A 393 -13.91 -14.12 -7.80
C MET A 393 -14.66 -12.80 -7.88
N GLN A 394 -14.00 -11.67 -7.63
CA GLN A 394 -14.59 -10.35 -7.86
C GLN A 394 -15.00 -10.12 -9.32
N GLU A 395 -14.20 -10.60 -10.28
CA GLU A 395 -14.58 -10.50 -11.70
C GLU A 395 -15.73 -11.45 -12.05
N VAL A 396 -15.78 -12.66 -11.47
CA VAL A 396 -16.91 -13.58 -11.61
C VAL A 396 -18.19 -12.98 -11.03
N GLN A 397 -18.11 -12.37 -9.84
CA GLN A 397 -19.22 -11.63 -9.25
C GLN A 397 -19.74 -10.52 -10.19
N ARG A 398 -18.83 -9.84 -10.90
CA ARG A 398 -19.21 -8.82 -11.91
C ARG A 398 -19.86 -9.43 -13.16
N ILE A 399 -19.47 -10.64 -13.58
CA ILE A 399 -20.14 -11.37 -14.68
C ILE A 399 -21.59 -11.69 -14.29
N PHE A 400 -21.82 -12.22 -13.08
CA PHE A 400 -23.19 -12.46 -12.60
C PHE A 400 -23.97 -11.16 -12.38
N GLU A 401 -23.32 -10.08 -11.93
CA GLU A 401 -23.97 -8.78 -11.81
C GLU A 401 -24.37 -8.22 -13.19
N PHE A 402 -23.58 -8.46 -14.23
CA PHE A 402 -23.95 -8.14 -15.60
C PHE A 402 -25.19 -8.93 -16.03
N ALA A 403 -25.22 -10.24 -15.75
CA ALA A 403 -26.39 -11.07 -16.04
C ALA A 403 -27.64 -10.58 -15.29
N ARG A 404 -27.51 -10.22 -14.01
CA ARG A 404 -28.59 -9.68 -13.21
C ARG A 404 -29.15 -8.35 -13.75
N LEU A 405 -28.26 -7.49 -14.24
CA LEU A 405 -28.66 -6.16 -14.74
C LEU A 405 -29.20 -6.19 -16.17
N PHE A 406 -28.74 -7.09 -17.03
CA PHE A 406 -29.01 -7.05 -18.45
C PHE A 406 -29.80 -8.27 -19.00
N CYS A 407 -29.87 -9.37 -18.23
CA CYS A 407 -30.52 -10.61 -18.65
C CYS A 407 -31.68 -11.02 -17.72
N ALA A 408 -32.16 -10.12 -16.87
CA ALA A 408 -33.26 -10.37 -15.94
C ALA A 408 -33.07 -11.59 -14.99
N VAL A 409 -31.81 -11.95 -14.69
CA VAL A 409 -31.49 -12.93 -13.65
C VAL A 409 -31.78 -12.32 -12.28
N SER A 410 -32.47 -13.01 -11.39
CA SER A 410 -32.99 -12.45 -10.16
C SER A 410 -31.92 -12.14 -9.11
N THR A 411 -30.93 -13.00 -8.98
CA THR A 411 -29.90 -12.96 -7.94
C THR A 411 -28.50 -13.10 -8.51
N ASN A 412 -27.52 -12.73 -7.72
CA ASN A 412 -26.11 -12.97 -8.01
C ASN A 412 -25.60 -14.03 -7.04
N PRO A 413 -25.46 -15.30 -7.44
CA PRO A 413 -25.12 -16.40 -6.53
C PRO A 413 -23.70 -16.27 -5.96
N MET A 414 -22.83 -15.44 -6.56
CA MET A 414 -21.47 -15.22 -6.09
C MET A 414 -21.37 -14.26 -4.89
N THR A 415 -22.47 -13.60 -4.51
CA THR A 415 -22.47 -12.55 -3.50
C THR A 415 -22.06 -13.08 -2.12
N GLU A 416 -22.60 -14.22 -1.72
CA GLU A 416 -22.33 -14.85 -0.41
C GLU A 416 -21.13 -15.81 -0.46
N VAL A 417 -20.66 -16.17 -1.64
CA VAL A 417 -19.56 -17.14 -1.84
C VAL A 417 -18.19 -16.45 -1.81
N ILE A 418 -18.11 -15.22 -2.28
CA ILE A 418 -16.84 -14.49 -2.30
C ILE A 418 -16.35 -14.16 -0.86
N TRP A 419 -15.07 -14.34 -0.61
CA TRP A 419 -14.49 -13.97 0.67
C TRP A 419 -14.85 -12.53 1.08
N SER A 420 -15.22 -12.35 2.32
CA SER A 420 -15.22 -11.06 2.99
C SER A 420 -13.80 -10.47 3.06
N ALA A 421 -13.67 -9.22 3.44
CA ALA A 421 -12.37 -8.57 3.56
C ALA A 421 -11.49 -9.27 4.63
N GLU A 422 -12.10 -9.74 5.70
CA GLU A 422 -11.45 -10.45 6.82
C GLU A 422 -10.98 -11.84 6.39
N GLU A 423 -11.83 -12.61 5.72
CA GLU A 423 -11.48 -13.92 5.19
C GLU A 423 -10.37 -13.82 4.15
N HIS A 424 -10.45 -12.85 3.24
CA HIS A 424 -9.37 -12.59 2.28
C HIS A 424 -8.05 -12.26 2.97
N LYS A 425 -8.08 -11.42 4.01
CA LYS A 425 -6.89 -11.08 4.80
C LYS A 425 -6.31 -12.31 5.49
N SER A 426 -7.16 -13.14 6.10
CA SER A 426 -6.78 -14.41 6.71
C SER A 426 -6.19 -15.38 5.67
N ALA A 427 -6.83 -15.52 4.51
CA ALA A 427 -6.34 -16.36 3.42
C ALA A 427 -4.96 -15.90 2.92
N VAL A 428 -4.73 -14.58 2.82
CA VAL A 428 -3.42 -14.01 2.44
C VAL A 428 -2.35 -14.33 3.49
N GLN A 429 -2.68 -14.27 4.78
CA GLN A 429 -1.76 -14.65 5.86
C GLN A 429 -1.44 -16.15 5.82
N ASN A 430 -2.43 -17.00 5.57
CA ASN A 430 -2.27 -18.46 5.49
C ASN A 430 -1.52 -18.92 4.22
N ASP A 431 -1.50 -18.10 3.17
CA ASP A 431 -0.79 -18.37 1.91
C ASP A 431 0.74 -18.40 2.08
N GLY A 432 1.22 -18.14 3.29
CA GLY A 432 2.63 -18.04 3.66
C GLY A 432 3.20 -16.67 3.36
N ASP A 433 4.40 -16.41 3.84
CA ASP A 433 5.11 -15.15 3.58
C ASP A 433 5.56 -15.09 2.11
N ARG A 434 4.65 -14.70 1.22
CA ARG A 434 4.92 -14.36 -0.18
C ARG A 434 5.28 -12.89 -0.37
N THR A 435 5.66 -12.22 0.72
CA THR A 435 6.11 -10.84 0.68
C THR A 435 7.49 -10.77 0.01
N ARG A 436 7.66 -9.83 -0.92
CA ARG A 436 8.99 -9.59 -1.48
C ARG A 436 10.01 -9.36 -0.37
N LYS A 437 11.16 -10.02 -0.49
CA LYS A 437 12.30 -9.83 0.40
C LYS A 437 13.11 -8.61 -0.06
N ILE A 438 13.78 -7.94 0.87
CA ILE A 438 14.77 -6.90 0.54
C ILE A 438 16.08 -7.57 0.09
N TRP A 439 16.89 -6.84 -0.66
CA TRP A 439 18.24 -7.31 -1.00
C TRP A 439 19.16 -7.35 0.23
N GLY A 440 19.05 -6.36 1.14
CA GLY A 440 19.78 -6.30 2.40
C GLY A 440 21.26 -6.72 2.23
N GLN A 441 21.69 -7.69 3.02
CA GLN A 441 23.06 -8.25 2.97
C GLN A 441 23.47 -8.84 1.61
N HIS A 442 22.54 -9.13 0.70
CA HIS A 442 22.83 -9.65 -0.64
C HIS A 442 23.06 -8.55 -1.68
N LEU A 443 22.88 -7.29 -1.34
CA LEU A 443 23.11 -6.19 -2.28
C LEU A 443 24.58 -6.06 -2.69
N PRO A 444 25.57 -6.20 -1.78
CA PRO A 444 26.99 -6.24 -2.18
C PRO A 444 27.34 -7.42 -3.10
N GLU A 445 26.64 -8.56 -3.02
CA GLU A 445 26.86 -9.69 -3.94
C GLU A 445 26.52 -9.28 -5.39
N LEU A 446 25.45 -8.50 -5.59
CA LEU A 446 25.06 -7.97 -6.90
C LEU A 446 26.19 -7.10 -7.49
N PHE A 447 26.71 -6.17 -6.69
CA PHE A 447 27.74 -5.22 -7.13
C PHE A 447 29.13 -5.89 -7.34
N ARG A 448 29.38 -7.05 -6.73
CA ARG A 448 30.61 -7.83 -6.95
C ARG A 448 30.57 -8.76 -8.16
N THR A 449 29.44 -8.86 -8.86
CA THR A 449 29.40 -9.67 -10.09
C THR A 449 30.36 -9.13 -11.13
N PRO A 450 30.94 -9.99 -12.01
CA PRO A 450 31.83 -9.55 -13.08
C PRO A 450 31.22 -8.45 -13.94
N HIS A 451 29.92 -8.51 -14.19
CA HIS A 451 29.21 -7.51 -14.99
C HIS A 451 29.27 -6.10 -14.36
N PHE A 452 29.05 -5.97 -13.05
CA PHE A 452 29.19 -4.70 -12.35
C PHE A 452 30.64 -4.26 -12.15
N GLN A 453 31.57 -5.20 -12.02
CA GLN A 453 33.00 -4.88 -11.92
C GLN A 453 33.58 -4.36 -13.24
N ASN A 454 33.03 -4.81 -14.39
CA ASN A 454 33.36 -4.31 -15.72
C ASN A 454 32.56 -3.05 -16.12
N PHE A 455 32.00 -2.31 -15.15
CA PHE A 455 31.24 -1.09 -15.39
C PHE A 455 32.04 -0.04 -16.18
N ILE A 456 33.35 0.00 -15.99
CA ILE A 456 34.26 0.91 -16.71
C ILE A 456 34.27 0.61 -18.21
N ASP A 457 34.19 -0.64 -18.62
CA ASP A 457 34.20 -1.06 -20.03
C ASP A 457 32.84 -0.82 -20.71
N HIS A 458 31.75 -0.78 -19.91
CA HIS A 458 30.40 -0.61 -20.37
C HIS A 458 29.68 0.53 -19.63
N PRO A 459 30.19 1.81 -19.74
CA PRO A 459 29.75 2.93 -18.91
C PRO A 459 28.28 3.36 -19.13
N GLU A 460 27.64 2.86 -20.17
CA GLU A 460 26.26 3.21 -20.55
C GLU A 460 25.31 2.02 -20.41
N ASP A 461 25.73 0.94 -19.75
CA ASP A 461 24.94 -0.30 -19.61
C ASP A 461 23.61 -0.05 -18.89
N PRO A 462 22.47 -0.34 -19.55
CA PRO A 462 21.15 -0.10 -18.97
C PRO A 462 20.83 -0.94 -17.73
N LEU A 463 21.41 -2.17 -17.62
CA LEU A 463 21.16 -3.05 -16.48
C LEU A 463 21.80 -2.46 -15.22
N ILE A 464 23.06 -2.03 -15.32
CA ILE A 464 23.79 -1.45 -14.21
C ILE A 464 23.11 -0.17 -13.73
N TRP A 465 22.85 0.77 -14.65
CA TRP A 465 22.24 2.04 -14.28
C TRP A 465 20.82 1.91 -13.77
N ALA A 466 20.00 1.04 -14.35
CA ALA A 466 18.64 0.82 -13.84
C ALA A 466 18.68 0.25 -12.42
N CYS A 467 19.58 -0.68 -12.12
CA CYS A 467 19.75 -1.20 -10.76
C CYS A 467 20.20 -0.12 -9.79
N LEU A 468 21.22 0.68 -10.14
CA LEU A 468 21.73 1.76 -9.29
C LEU A 468 20.65 2.81 -9.01
N ILE A 469 19.95 3.27 -10.04
CA ILE A 469 18.82 4.21 -9.86
C ILE A 469 17.72 3.58 -9.00
N GLY A 470 17.43 2.29 -9.20
CA GLY A 470 16.43 1.56 -8.41
C GLY A 470 16.78 1.47 -6.93
N VAL A 471 18.06 1.21 -6.62
CA VAL A 471 18.60 1.12 -5.26
C VAL A 471 18.52 2.47 -4.54
N PHE A 472 18.96 3.55 -5.18
CA PHE A 472 19.10 4.87 -4.57
C PHE A 472 17.88 5.81 -4.72
N SER A 473 16.80 5.37 -5.35
CA SER A 473 15.58 6.18 -5.50
C SER A 473 14.30 5.44 -5.10
N GLY A 474 14.35 4.12 -5.06
CA GLY A 474 13.15 3.31 -4.89
C GLY A 474 12.10 3.48 -5.98
N ALA A 475 12.42 4.10 -7.12
CA ALA A 475 11.50 4.26 -8.24
C ALA A 475 11.09 2.88 -8.83
N ARG A 476 9.92 2.82 -9.47
CA ARG A 476 9.47 1.57 -10.10
C ARG A 476 10.28 1.30 -11.37
N LEU A 477 10.51 0.02 -11.70
CA LEU A 477 11.29 -0.35 -12.87
C LEU A 477 10.83 0.36 -14.15
N GLU A 478 9.53 0.36 -14.45
CA GLU A 478 9.03 1.05 -15.65
C GLU A 478 9.24 2.56 -15.59
N GLU A 479 9.15 3.18 -14.41
CA GLU A 479 9.42 4.60 -14.22
C GLU A 479 10.87 4.93 -14.55
N ILE A 480 11.81 4.07 -14.17
CA ILE A 480 13.24 4.23 -14.45
C ILE A 480 13.55 4.02 -15.93
N LEU A 481 13.04 2.94 -16.52
CA LEU A 481 13.36 2.56 -17.89
C LEU A 481 12.79 3.51 -18.95
N GLN A 482 11.77 4.27 -18.60
CA GLN A 482 11.15 5.27 -19.47
C GLN A 482 11.61 6.72 -19.21
N LEU A 483 12.68 6.92 -18.41
CA LEU A 483 13.24 8.24 -18.19
C LEU A 483 13.79 8.82 -19.52
N LYS A 484 13.35 10.02 -19.84
CA LYS A 484 13.88 10.81 -20.92
C LYS A 484 14.98 11.74 -20.44
N VAL A 485 15.84 12.14 -21.34
CA VAL A 485 16.90 13.13 -21.06
C VAL A 485 16.33 14.46 -20.55
N GLU A 486 15.14 14.85 -21.04
CA GLU A 486 14.41 16.05 -20.63
C GLU A 486 13.81 15.96 -19.22
N ASP A 487 13.61 14.77 -18.67
CA ASP A 487 13.10 14.57 -17.30
C ASP A 487 14.09 15.00 -16.22
N PHE A 488 15.36 15.17 -16.60
CA PHE A 488 16.42 15.55 -15.66
C PHE A 488 16.62 17.05 -15.61
N SER A 489 16.64 17.61 -14.41
CA SER A 489 16.86 19.04 -14.18
C SER A 489 17.74 19.28 -12.94
N ASN A 490 18.24 20.51 -12.84
CA ASN A 490 18.95 20.99 -11.67
C ASN A 490 18.23 22.25 -11.17
N ARG A 491 17.80 22.25 -9.92
CA ARG A 491 17.15 23.38 -9.27
C ARG A 491 17.75 23.61 -7.90
N ASN A 492 18.20 24.84 -7.63
CA ASN A 492 18.87 25.21 -6.37
C ASN A 492 20.03 24.26 -6.01
N SER A 493 20.88 23.96 -7.00
CA SER A 493 22.00 23.02 -6.88
C SER A 493 21.61 21.58 -6.59
N GLN A 494 20.33 21.23 -6.68
CA GLN A 494 19.82 19.90 -6.47
C GLN A 494 19.48 19.25 -7.81
N HIS A 495 20.17 18.18 -8.14
CA HIS A 495 19.81 17.35 -9.29
C HIS A 495 18.58 16.50 -8.98
N LEU A 496 17.67 16.40 -9.94
CA LEU A 496 16.45 15.64 -9.82
C LEU A 496 16.02 15.03 -11.15
N PHE A 497 15.20 14.01 -11.10
CA PHE A 497 14.45 13.52 -12.24
C PHE A 497 12.94 13.53 -11.97
N ALA A 498 12.16 13.79 -13.00
CA ALA A 498 10.71 13.79 -12.94
C ALA A 498 10.14 12.45 -13.42
N VAL A 499 9.26 11.86 -12.61
CA VAL A 499 8.42 10.74 -13.04
C VAL A 499 7.17 11.32 -13.66
N ASN A 500 7.07 11.23 -14.98
CA ASN A 500 6.05 11.84 -15.79
C ASN A 500 5.10 10.83 -16.44
N ASN A 501 4.01 11.37 -17.01
CA ASN A 501 3.07 10.70 -17.88
C ASN A 501 2.98 11.45 -19.21
N GLY A 502 4.14 11.74 -19.78
CA GLY A 502 4.29 12.44 -21.04
C GLY A 502 4.08 11.54 -22.26
N ASP A 503 4.43 12.06 -23.43
CA ASP A 503 4.38 11.27 -24.65
C ASP A 503 5.23 10.00 -24.52
N GLN A 504 4.61 8.86 -24.83
CA GLN A 504 5.19 7.52 -24.69
C GLN A 504 5.63 7.11 -23.27
N GLN A 505 5.30 7.88 -22.24
CA GLN A 505 5.53 7.51 -20.84
C GLN A 505 4.20 7.16 -20.17
N SER A 506 4.24 6.26 -19.19
CA SER A 506 3.06 5.85 -18.44
C SER A 506 3.37 5.68 -16.97
N THR A 507 2.48 6.13 -16.12
CA THR A 507 2.54 5.91 -14.68
C THR A 507 1.37 5.02 -14.23
N LYS A 508 1.55 4.30 -13.13
CA LYS A 508 0.51 3.39 -12.62
C LYS A 508 -0.73 4.15 -12.12
N THR A 509 -0.54 5.33 -11.56
CA THR A 509 -1.58 6.17 -10.97
C THR A 509 -1.21 7.65 -11.15
N ALA A 510 -2.19 8.54 -11.07
CA ALA A 510 -1.94 9.98 -11.11
C ALA A 510 -0.98 10.44 -9.99
N SER A 511 -1.06 9.83 -8.80
CA SER A 511 -0.17 10.10 -7.67
C SER A 511 1.28 9.65 -7.89
N SER A 512 1.56 8.90 -8.96
CA SER A 512 2.93 8.51 -9.31
C SER A 512 3.74 9.65 -9.89
N LYS A 513 3.10 10.71 -10.43
CA LYS A 513 3.79 11.91 -10.93
C LYS A 513 4.48 12.61 -9.77
N ARG A 514 5.76 12.78 -9.87
CA ARG A 514 6.58 13.38 -8.82
C ARG A 514 7.97 13.72 -9.29
N GLU A 515 8.64 14.57 -8.55
CA GLU A 515 10.06 14.84 -8.69
C GLU A 515 10.83 14.09 -7.62
N VAL A 516 11.87 13.40 -8.03
CA VAL A 516 12.74 12.59 -7.18
C VAL A 516 14.14 13.19 -7.21
N PRO A 517 14.69 13.65 -6.06
CA PRO A 517 16.08 14.06 -5.98
C PRO A 517 17.01 12.91 -6.36
N ILE A 518 18.08 13.23 -7.05
CA ILE A 518 19.14 12.28 -7.39
C ILE A 518 20.07 12.16 -6.18
N HIS A 519 20.27 10.94 -5.72
CA HIS A 519 21.17 10.64 -4.62
C HIS A 519 22.62 11.03 -5.00
N ASP A 520 23.37 11.64 -4.07
CA ASP A 520 24.73 12.13 -4.31
C ASP A 520 25.65 10.99 -4.79
N ARG A 521 25.46 9.78 -4.30
CA ARG A 521 26.23 8.61 -4.75
C ARG A 521 26.02 8.29 -6.24
N LEU A 522 24.83 8.51 -6.79
CA LEU A 522 24.60 8.35 -8.23
C LEU A 522 25.34 9.43 -9.05
N ILE A 523 25.46 10.63 -8.51
CA ILE A 523 26.23 11.73 -9.12
C ILE A 523 27.72 11.35 -9.14
N GLU A 524 28.26 10.89 -8.02
CA GLU A 524 29.64 10.42 -7.88
C GLU A 524 29.95 9.25 -8.83
N LEU A 525 29.01 8.33 -9.01
CA LEU A 525 29.14 7.21 -9.94
C LEU A 525 29.01 7.63 -11.42
N GLY A 526 28.69 8.92 -11.72
CA GLY A 526 28.72 9.45 -13.07
C GLY A 526 27.37 9.49 -13.79
N LEU A 527 26.26 9.47 -13.08
CA LEU A 527 24.92 9.60 -13.73
C LEU A 527 24.78 10.89 -14.53
N ILE A 528 25.39 11.98 -14.04
CA ILE A 528 25.38 13.27 -14.76
C ILE A 528 26.26 13.23 -16.00
N ASP A 529 27.37 12.48 -15.97
CA ASP A 529 28.22 12.25 -17.14
C ASP A 529 27.50 11.42 -18.21
N LEU A 530 26.76 10.37 -17.80
CA LEU A 530 25.87 9.61 -18.72
C LEU A 530 24.85 10.54 -19.38
N LEU A 531 24.18 11.38 -18.57
CA LEU A 531 23.17 12.30 -19.05
C LEU A 531 23.74 13.31 -20.04
N ALA A 532 24.94 13.85 -19.79
CA ALA A 532 25.64 14.74 -20.70
C ALA A 532 25.91 14.06 -22.04
N ARG A 533 26.43 12.82 -22.04
CA ARG A 533 26.65 12.03 -23.26
C ARG A 533 25.36 11.81 -24.05
N ARG A 534 24.25 11.51 -23.36
CA ARG A 534 22.94 11.35 -24.02
C ARG A 534 22.46 12.65 -24.67
N ARG A 535 22.68 13.79 -24.02
CA ARG A 535 22.37 15.12 -24.58
C ARG A 535 23.20 15.41 -25.79
N ASP A 536 24.50 15.18 -25.73
CA ASP A 536 25.44 15.40 -26.82
C ASP A 536 25.13 14.53 -28.05
N ALA A 537 24.61 13.30 -27.80
CA ALA A 537 24.15 12.40 -28.84
C ALA A 537 22.75 12.71 -29.38
N GLY A 538 22.04 13.70 -28.83
CA GLY A 538 20.65 14.02 -29.20
C GLY A 538 19.65 12.94 -28.85
N ALA A 539 19.97 12.07 -27.85
CA ALA A 539 19.14 10.97 -27.43
C ALA A 539 17.86 11.44 -26.73
N THR A 540 16.77 10.76 -26.99
CA THR A 540 15.49 11.02 -26.29
C THR A 540 15.44 10.33 -24.93
N TRP A 541 15.89 9.08 -24.88
CA TRP A 541 15.81 8.23 -23.70
C TRP A 541 17.15 8.17 -22.95
N LEU A 542 17.09 8.06 -21.63
CA LEU A 542 18.30 7.76 -20.84
C LEU A 542 18.91 6.41 -21.26
N PHE A 543 18.06 5.43 -21.54
CA PHE A 543 18.43 4.09 -21.97
C PHE A 543 18.07 3.89 -23.45
N GLU A 544 19.00 4.16 -24.32
CA GLU A 544 18.85 3.88 -25.75
C GLU A 544 18.93 2.38 -26.04
N GLY A 545 18.26 1.92 -27.07
CA GLY A 545 18.29 0.53 -27.52
C GLY A 545 17.44 -0.46 -26.72
N LEU A 546 16.72 -0.01 -25.70
CA LEU A 546 15.77 -0.87 -25.01
C LEU A 546 14.49 -1.05 -25.82
N GLU A 547 14.08 -2.30 -25.99
CA GLU A 547 12.85 -2.64 -26.68
C GLU A 547 11.65 -2.72 -25.71
N ARG A 548 10.50 -2.30 -26.22
CA ARG A 548 9.23 -2.48 -25.52
C ARG A 548 8.65 -3.86 -25.81
N SER A 549 8.01 -4.47 -24.82
CA SER A 549 7.29 -5.73 -25.02
C SER A 549 6.13 -5.53 -26.00
N ARG A 550 6.00 -6.41 -27.01
CA ARG A 550 4.95 -6.34 -28.03
C ARG A 550 3.53 -6.39 -27.44
N SER A 551 3.33 -7.18 -26.36
CA SER A 551 2.01 -7.39 -25.76
C SER A 551 1.51 -6.23 -24.90
N ARG A 552 2.42 -5.51 -24.22
CA ARG A 552 2.04 -4.50 -23.21
C ARG A 552 2.61 -3.12 -23.51
N ASN A 553 3.40 -2.98 -24.53
CA ASN A 553 4.10 -1.74 -24.91
C ASN A 553 4.91 -1.14 -23.73
N LYS A 554 5.62 -2.00 -22.95
CA LYS A 554 6.39 -1.62 -21.77
C LYS A 554 7.82 -2.15 -21.85
N PHE A 555 8.78 -1.36 -21.37
CA PHE A 555 10.18 -1.75 -21.26
C PHE A 555 10.41 -2.82 -20.18
N SER A 556 9.68 -2.70 -19.06
CA SER A 556 9.87 -3.60 -17.90
C SER A 556 9.64 -5.08 -18.21
N GLY A 557 8.87 -5.40 -19.26
CA GLY A 557 8.63 -6.79 -19.63
C GLY A 557 9.89 -7.51 -20.11
N VAL A 558 10.65 -6.88 -21.01
CA VAL A 558 11.91 -7.40 -21.55
C VAL A 558 13.00 -7.33 -20.48
N PHE A 559 13.12 -6.20 -19.80
CA PHE A 559 14.12 -6.00 -18.76
C PHE A 559 14.00 -6.98 -17.59
N THR A 560 12.77 -7.28 -17.15
CA THR A 560 12.53 -8.23 -16.04
C THR A 560 13.07 -9.62 -16.40
N LYS A 561 12.90 -10.05 -17.66
CA LYS A 561 13.46 -11.31 -18.12
C LYS A 561 15.01 -11.26 -18.08
N MET A 562 15.61 -10.24 -18.69
CA MET A 562 17.04 -10.03 -18.72
C MET A 562 17.64 -10.02 -17.30
N PHE A 563 17.05 -9.26 -16.36
CA PHE A 563 17.49 -9.21 -14.97
C PHE A 563 17.30 -10.53 -14.23
N THR A 564 16.29 -11.31 -14.58
CA THR A 564 16.07 -12.65 -14.00
C THR A 564 17.11 -13.64 -14.49
N ASP A 565 17.40 -13.64 -15.79
CA ASP A 565 18.42 -14.50 -16.39
C ASP A 565 19.81 -14.12 -15.84
N PHE A 566 20.16 -12.84 -15.79
CA PHE A 566 21.37 -12.32 -15.15
C PHE A 566 21.54 -12.83 -13.70
N ARG A 567 20.48 -12.76 -12.87
CA ARG A 567 20.56 -13.25 -11.48
C ARG A 567 20.77 -14.75 -11.40
N LYS A 568 20.17 -15.52 -12.30
CA LYS A 568 20.36 -16.99 -12.36
C LYS A 568 21.78 -17.35 -12.75
N GLU A 569 22.32 -16.71 -13.77
CA GLU A 569 23.68 -16.93 -14.29
C GLU A 569 24.74 -16.58 -13.24
N ASN A 570 24.50 -15.58 -12.41
CA ASN A 570 25.43 -15.15 -11.35
C ASN A 570 25.12 -15.75 -9.96
N GLY A 571 24.22 -16.74 -9.84
CA GLY A 571 23.89 -17.37 -8.55
C GLY A 571 23.13 -16.46 -7.57
N LEU A 572 22.61 -15.34 -8.03
CA LEU A 572 21.89 -14.33 -7.23
C LEU A 572 20.38 -14.55 -7.20
N TYR A 573 19.88 -15.55 -7.91
CA TYR A 573 18.45 -15.81 -7.93
C TYR A 573 17.98 -16.33 -6.57
N ARG A 574 17.09 -15.58 -5.96
CA ARG A 574 16.37 -15.96 -4.74
C ARG A 574 14.90 -15.70 -4.96
N GLU A 575 14.06 -16.58 -4.44
CA GLU A 575 12.62 -16.41 -4.52
C GLU A 575 12.19 -15.13 -3.77
N LEU A 576 11.19 -14.42 -4.32
CA LEU A 576 10.66 -13.17 -3.79
C LEU A 576 11.67 -12.01 -3.70
N MET A 577 12.85 -12.15 -4.27
CA MET A 577 13.85 -11.10 -4.38
C MET A 577 14.04 -10.75 -5.87
N ASP A 578 13.43 -9.66 -6.30
CA ASP A 578 13.44 -9.18 -7.69
C ASP A 578 13.86 -7.71 -7.78
N PHE A 579 13.70 -7.08 -8.94
CA PHE A 579 14.02 -5.66 -9.10
C PHE A 579 13.17 -4.75 -8.17
N HIS A 580 11.91 -5.10 -7.95
CA HIS A 580 11.05 -4.31 -7.06
C HIS A 580 11.47 -4.41 -5.58
N SER A 581 12.32 -5.38 -5.25
CA SER A 581 12.95 -5.51 -3.93
C SER A 581 13.90 -4.36 -3.62
N PHE A 582 14.48 -3.67 -4.62
CA PHE A 582 15.24 -2.44 -4.41
C PHE A 582 14.36 -1.35 -3.80
N ARG A 583 13.14 -1.18 -4.35
CA ARG A 583 12.18 -0.22 -3.80
C ARG A 583 11.76 -0.56 -2.37
N LYS A 584 11.58 -1.85 -2.05
CA LYS A 584 11.30 -2.30 -0.69
C LYS A 584 12.49 -1.98 0.23
N GLY A 585 13.71 -2.25 -0.21
CA GLY A 585 14.94 -1.95 0.52
C GLY A 585 15.12 -0.46 0.77
N PHE A 586 14.94 0.37 -0.27
CA PHE A 586 15.00 1.83 -0.13
C PHE A 586 13.95 2.36 0.84
N ASN A 587 12.70 1.87 0.76
CA ASN A 587 11.66 2.27 1.71
C ASN A 587 12.00 1.82 3.14
N GLN A 588 12.58 0.62 3.32
CA GLN A 588 13.00 0.14 4.63
C GLN A 588 14.13 1.00 5.20
N ALA A 589 15.15 1.32 4.41
CA ALA A 589 16.23 2.19 4.82
C ALA A 589 15.73 3.58 5.27
N MET A 590 14.71 4.13 4.56
CA MET A 590 14.05 5.36 5.01
C MET A 590 13.22 5.18 6.28
N VAL A 591 12.74 3.97 6.59
CA VAL A 591 12.09 3.67 7.89
C VAL A 591 13.14 3.63 8.99
N ASP A 592 14.27 2.98 8.72
CA ASP A 592 15.37 2.84 9.68
C ASP A 592 16.01 4.20 10.03
N GLU A 593 15.95 5.18 9.11
CA GLU A 593 16.32 6.59 9.28
C GLU A 593 15.17 7.46 9.84
N ASP A 594 14.12 6.85 10.37
CA ASP A 594 12.97 7.49 11.04
C ASP A 594 12.21 8.54 10.19
N PHE A 595 12.19 8.38 8.86
CA PHE A 595 11.39 9.27 8.02
C PHE A 595 9.90 8.93 8.07
N SER A 596 9.07 9.96 8.25
CA SER A 596 7.61 9.82 8.32
C SER A 596 7.02 9.12 7.08
N GLY A 597 5.90 8.40 7.29
CA GLY A 597 5.19 7.71 6.21
C GLY A 597 4.81 8.63 5.05
N GLU A 598 4.43 9.89 5.37
CA GLU A 598 4.07 10.91 4.38
C GLU A 598 5.26 11.29 3.50
N LYS A 599 6.44 11.52 4.11
CA LYS A 599 7.66 11.87 3.37
C LYS A 599 8.08 10.73 2.45
N ARG A 600 8.04 9.49 2.95
CA ARG A 600 8.30 8.28 2.14
C ARG A 600 7.30 8.12 0.99
N CYS A 601 6.00 8.35 1.25
CA CYS A 601 4.97 8.35 0.21
C CYS A 601 5.23 9.40 -0.87
N ALA A 602 5.65 10.61 -0.50
CA ALA A 602 5.95 11.69 -1.45
C ALA A 602 7.14 11.36 -2.37
N ILE A 603 8.19 10.72 -1.85
CA ILE A 603 9.37 10.30 -2.62
C ILE A 603 9.03 9.09 -3.50
N LEU A 604 8.38 8.08 -2.93
CA LEU A 604 8.05 6.84 -3.61
C LEU A 604 6.85 6.96 -4.57
N GLY A 605 6.00 7.98 -4.46
CA GLY A 605 4.77 8.12 -5.25
C GLY A 605 3.71 7.09 -4.83
N HIS A 606 3.50 6.93 -3.54
CA HIS A 606 2.36 6.23 -2.97
C HIS A 606 1.23 7.22 -2.69
N VAL A 607 -0.01 6.73 -2.75
CA VAL A 607 -1.15 7.57 -2.32
C VAL A 607 -1.01 7.79 -0.82
N ASN A 608 -0.92 9.04 -0.43
CA ASN A 608 -1.02 9.42 0.98
C ASN A 608 -2.51 9.60 1.33
N ASN A 609 -3.02 8.79 2.26
CA ASN A 609 -4.40 8.87 2.70
C ASN A 609 -4.59 9.89 3.84
N GLY A 610 -3.53 10.56 4.30
CA GLY A 610 -3.61 11.58 5.33
C GLY A 610 -4.35 12.83 4.84
N ILE A 611 -5.40 13.23 5.56
CA ILE A 611 -6.25 14.38 5.24
C ILE A 611 -5.44 15.68 5.24
N ASN A 612 -4.52 15.84 6.20
CA ASN A 612 -3.71 17.05 6.34
C ASN A 612 -2.81 17.32 5.12
N MET A 613 -2.17 16.29 4.56
CA MET A 613 -1.30 16.45 3.39
C MET A 613 -2.05 16.70 2.09
N ARG A 614 -3.33 16.30 2.02
CA ARG A 614 -4.15 16.53 0.81
C ARG A 614 -4.73 17.95 0.72
N HIS A 615 -5.07 18.54 1.85
CA HIS A 615 -5.86 19.76 1.91
C HIS A 615 -5.15 20.97 2.50
N TYR A 616 -4.07 20.75 3.26
CA TYR A 616 -3.40 21.81 4.04
C TYR A 616 -1.89 21.93 3.77
N SER A 617 -1.34 21.17 2.81
CA SER A 617 0.10 21.20 2.52
C SER A 617 0.37 21.11 1.02
N ASP A 618 1.30 21.94 0.54
CA ASP A 618 1.87 21.86 -0.82
C ASP A 618 2.89 20.70 -0.97
N GLY A 619 3.02 19.87 0.05
CA GLY A 619 3.96 18.77 0.10
C GLY A 619 5.32 19.14 0.69
N PHE A 620 6.27 18.22 0.57
CA PHE A 620 7.62 18.44 1.07
C PHE A 620 8.48 19.25 0.09
N SER A 621 9.27 20.18 0.60
CA SER A 621 10.24 20.94 -0.19
C SER A 621 11.24 20.00 -0.88
N LEU A 622 11.85 20.47 -1.97
CA LEU A 622 12.86 19.70 -2.70
C LEU A 622 14.07 19.40 -1.78
N SER A 623 14.50 20.36 -0.96
CA SER A 623 15.58 20.18 0.01
C SER A 623 15.25 19.10 1.05
N ALA A 624 14.02 19.08 1.59
CA ALA A 624 13.59 18.05 2.54
C ALA A 624 13.55 16.64 1.94
N LYS A 625 13.16 16.55 0.65
CA LYS A 625 13.21 15.28 -0.09
C LYS A 625 14.65 14.84 -0.37
N ALA A 626 15.54 15.79 -0.76
CA ALA A 626 16.93 15.50 -1.06
C ALA A 626 17.68 15.04 0.19
N SER A 627 17.48 15.69 1.33
CA SER A 627 18.02 15.24 2.62
C SER A 627 17.60 13.81 2.95
N ALA A 628 16.33 13.47 2.73
CA ALA A 628 15.82 12.13 2.99
C ALA A 628 16.33 11.08 1.99
N VAL A 629 16.57 11.45 0.72
CA VAL A 629 17.16 10.54 -0.26
C VAL A 629 18.63 10.30 0.07
N ASN A 630 19.38 11.33 0.42
CA ASN A 630 20.81 11.25 0.69
C ASN A 630 21.18 10.65 2.06
N SER A 631 20.22 10.50 2.99
CA SER A 631 20.48 9.78 4.25
C SER A 631 20.52 8.27 4.10
N VAL A 632 19.93 7.74 3.02
CA VAL A 632 19.93 6.30 2.76
C VAL A 632 21.29 5.91 2.19
N ASP A 633 22.03 5.05 2.90
CA ASP A 633 23.32 4.55 2.43
C ASP A 633 23.27 3.06 2.08
N PHE A 634 23.95 2.74 0.98
CA PHE A 634 24.19 1.36 0.53
C PHE A 634 25.64 1.20 0.13
N ASP A 635 26.30 0.16 0.63
CA ASP A 635 27.71 -0.11 0.29
C ASP A 635 27.90 -0.38 -1.21
N THR A 636 28.38 0.63 -1.89
CA THR A 636 28.80 0.63 -3.28
C THR A 636 30.28 0.99 -3.44
N SER A 637 31.08 0.86 -2.37
CA SER A 637 32.50 1.21 -2.35
C SER A 637 33.33 0.50 -3.43
N MET A 638 32.87 -0.69 -3.85
CA MET A 638 33.48 -1.47 -4.92
C MET A 638 33.22 -0.92 -6.34
N LEU A 639 32.31 0.04 -6.52
CA LEU A 639 31.99 0.62 -7.82
C LEU A 639 32.69 1.97 -7.99
N ARG A 640 33.24 2.19 -9.20
CA ARG A 640 33.91 3.43 -9.59
C ARG A 640 33.14 4.12 -10.70
N ASN A 641 33.33 5.42 -10.82
CA ASN A 641 32.78 6.21 -11.93
C ASN A 641 33.46 5.82 -13.24
N PRO A 642 32.75 5.23 -14.20
CA PRO A 642 33.34 4.72 -15.44
C PRO A 642 33.77 5.84 -16.39
N PHE A 643 33.35 7.09 -16.17
CA PHE A 643 33.66 8.22 -17.02
C PHE A 643 34.91 8.99 -16.59
N LEU A 644 35.40 8.83 -15.34
CA LEU A 644 36.57 9.54 -14.84
C LEU A 644 37.85 9.01 -15.48
N ASP A 645 38.01 7.70 -15.63
CA ASP A 645 39.20 7.11 -16.25
C ASP A 645 39.28 7.44 -17.74
N ALA A 646 38.15 7.50 -18.44
CA ALA A 646 38.09 7.94 -19.82
C ALA A 646 38.45 9.43 -19.98
N LYS A 647 38.09 10.30 -19.04
CA LYS A 647 38.52 11.72 -19.02
C LYS A 647 40.01 11.83 -18.77
N ASN A 648 40.55 11.08 -17.84
CA ASN A 648 41.99 11.08 -17.51
C ASN A 648 42.82 10.53 -18.66
N ALA A 649 42.38 9.46 -19.32
CA ALA A 649 43.04 8.92 -20.51
C ALA A 649 43.04 9.93 -21.70
N LYS A 650 41.93 10.67 -21.88
CA LYS A 650 41.84 11.68 -22.92
C LYS A 650 42.69 12.90 -22.63
N VAL A 651 42.81 13.31 -21.35
CA VAL A 651 43.71 14.38 -20.92
C VAL A 651 45.20 13.97 -21.06
N SER A 652 45.57 12.75 -20.69
CA SER A 652 46.92 12.24 -20.84
C SER A 652 47.31 12.11 -22.31
N ASN A 653 46.42 11.66 -23.20
CA ASN A 653 46.65 11.59 -24.64
C ASN A 653 46.82 12.97 -25.27
N LEU A 654 45.94 13.96 -24.88
CA LEU A 654 46.08 15.35 -25.37
C LEU A 654 47.38 15.97 -24.87
N THR A 655 47.78 15.71 -23.65
CA THR A 655 49.06 16.21 -23.09
C THR A 655 50.24 15.57 -23.81
N ALA A 656 50.22 14.26 -24.10
CA ALA A 656 51.25 13.57 -24.87
C ALA A 656 51.30 14.04 -26.31
N GLU A 657 50.14 14.30 -26.91
CA GLU A 657 50.07 14.83 -28.29
C GLU A 657 50.57 16.28 -28.39
N ARG A 658 50.27 17.10 -27.37
CA ARG A 658 50.80 18.44 -27.23
C ARG A 658 52.32 18.44 -27.02
N GLN A 659 52.84 17.58 -26.17
CA GLN A 659 54.28 17.39 -25.97
C GLN A 659 54.98 16.91 -27.23
N ARG A 660 54.37 16.02 -28.03
CA ARG A 660 54.85 15.58 -29.33
C ARG A 660 54.95 16.74 -30.34
N ARG A 661 53.88 17.54 -30.47
CA ARG A 661 53.83 18.71 -31.34
C ARG A 661 54.85 19.80 -30.90
N GLU A 662 55.05 19.98 -29.60
CA GLU A 662 56.07 20.89 -29.06
C GLU A 662 57.50 20.38 -29.31
N PHE A 663 57.69 19.08 -29.32
CA PHE A 663 58.98 18.44 -29.65
C PHE A 663 59.26 18.51 -31.16
N GLU A 664 58.29 18.25 -31.99
CA GLU A 664 58.36 18.37 -33.45
C GLU A 664 58.54 19.81 -33.93
N ALA A 665 58.10 20.79 -33.16
CA ALA A 665 58.28 22.21 -33.47
C ALA A 665 59.64 22.78 -33.05
N ARG A 666 60.41 22.02 -32.28
CA ARG A 666 61.75 22.39 -31.79
C ARG A 666 62.90 21.69 -32.50
N GLY A 667 62.65 20.75 -33.38
CA GLY A 667 63.60 20.09 -34.27
C GLY A 667 63.50 20.58 -35.68
#